data_6f2bdff28625da8a6bd6a70a491f3c39
#
_entry.id   6f2bdff28625da8a6bd6a70a491f3c39
#
_cell.length_a   1.000
_cell.length_b   1.000
_cell.length_c   1.000
_cell.angle_alpha   90.00
_cell.angle_beta   90.00
_cell.angle_gamma   90.00
#
_symmetry.space_group_name_H-M   'P 1'
#
loop_
_entity.id
_entity.type
_entity.pdbx_description
1 polymer ?
#
loop_
_entity_poly.entity_id
_entity_poly.type
_entity_poly.pdbx_seq_one_letter_code
_entity_poly.pdbx_strand_id
1 'polypeptide(L)'
;MSSAAAVDADQENFMDVGSHLHHAAVPGTMDLQKAQNSPTNTLHIMEYLAANVDLAKDLIARCSAVAQRLMDDDLLGITEDLDNVIKNISNELNRIPVSTFASSRFAEPAVSGHLQVVRDRHDLYDQRSCDGYSEGDMSMVVAMERPRRRTLHNSDMPRLVDFLQGMYQESHEFGGQSFSSLPEVAEYVEPLYDSFFCPLTNKVMVDPVTTESGVTYDRRAIEDYFDKFTDGSEPVICPVTKMAMQSKTLRSNVPLKSTIAEWITRNEATRVRIARTALSMATTEAMVLEAIHELKVLARLRRKNRDQMHKIGITKFLARLLDHKDGLIRCDSLDLLSLLVEDDAGKEIIAKTRAVSRTIKLLSSSSTDESSDDPVAAEKAGEVLKNLEKCPKNIKYMAESGYLDPLQRHLVEGSEDVQMEMVSYLGELIQKQEMTINIAGSASEILIKMVRRGNNAICKAALDVLVQISSHHPNGKTLVDAGAVPVMVEELFIRKIDDEPMGSKTEAAAVLANIVESGLDPEAIVVNKEGHVITSKYSVYNFAHMLKCSMPDTLNLSIVRVLLALTTLPKPLATVVSVMKEQDSSQTVIELMGSLSESLGIAATRLLIALSPQMGHTIAEKLCKAPGQPGKLVKSIGLHGRITERHAMSAILLAKLPYQHIALNLALLNRGAVTTVLAKIDEMQRGETRASRYAKAYMEGLVGVLVRLTTTLYDPDVLLAAMDHNLTSVLTDLLVRSVGSDEVQRLAAVGLENLSSQSPNLSQPPTEERRPKKKNILRRLREAHAGRVHDNRRPPAHSRVCPVHRGVCSPSTTFCLVEAGAVEGLLCVLESNENGRVVEAALGALCALMDDAVDVTSGVAVLAEHDAARHVLRALRQHRDGPGCGTVARRCFWAVERFLAHGGERCVREVTSDRALPSLLVSAFHKGDAATKQAAESVLRCLHRMPDYSATYESVEL
;
A
#
# COMPACT_ATOMS: atom_id res chain seq x y z
N MET A 1 11.74 15.83 22.17
CA MET A 1 13.22 15.57 22.17
C MET A 1 13.70 14.64 23.28
N SER A 2 12.98 14.50 24.42
CA SER A 2 13.39 13.57 25.47
C SER A 2 12.99 12.11 25.23
N SER A 3 11.97 11.85 24.42
CA SER A 3 11.52 10.50 24.07
C SER A 3 12.45 9.80 23.06
N ALA A 4 12.98 10.52 22.08
CA ALA A 4 13.89 9.95 21.08
C ALA A 4 15.26 9.55 21.69
N ALA A 5 15.75 10.31 22.68
CA ALA A 5 17.00 9.99 23.36
C ALA A 5 16.89 8.76 24.28
N ALA A 6 15.71 8.48 24.84
CA ALA A 6 15.46 7.27 25.63
C ALA A 6 15.39 6.02 24.73
N VAL A 7 14.77 6.12 23.56
CA VAL A 7 14.67 5.02 22.60
C VAL A 7 16.04 4.66 22.00
N ASP A 8 16.91 5.66 21.73
CA ASP A 8 18.28 5.42 21.25
C ASP A 8 19.15 4.76 22.32
N ALA A 9 19.00 5.14 23.60
CA ALA A 9 19.74 4.53 24.70
C ALA A 9 19.31 3.07 24.96
N ASP A 10 18.03 2.76 24.79
CA ASP A 10 17.53 1.40 24.92
C ASP A 10 17.99 0.52 23.74
N GLN A 11 18.05 1.05 22.53
CA GLN A 11 18.54 0.32 21.36
C GLN A 11 20.04 -0.02 21.46
N GLU A 12 20.88 0.89 21.97
CA GLU A 12 22.29 0.63 22.25
C GLU A 12 22.48 -0.45 23.32
N ASN A 13 21.68 -0.43 24.40
CA ASN A 13 21.70 -1.44 25.44
C ASN A 13 21.30 -2.83 24.91
N PHE A 14 20.31 -2.92 24.02
CA PHE A 14 19.90 -4.18 23.39
C PHE A 14 20.97 -4.78 22.47
N MET A 15 21.65 -3.95 21.69
CA MET A 15 22.75 -4.40 20.82
C MET A 15 23.94 -4.92 21.63
N ASP A 16 24.22 -4.30 22.78
CA ASP A 16 25.29 -4.71 23.70
C ASP A 16 24.95 -6.05 24.37
N VAL A 17 23.71 -6.23 24.86
CA VAL A 17 23.27 -7.50 25.47
C VAL A 17 23.28 -8.62 24.43
N GLY A 18 22.83 -8.36 23.19
CA GLY A 18 22.89 -9.31 22.09
C GLY A 18 24.33 -9.72 21.73
N SER A 19 25.28 -8.77 21.75
CA SER A 19 26.68 -9.03 21.51
C SER A 19 27.30 -9.90 22.63
N HIS A 20 26.97 -9.60 23.88
CA HIS A 20 27.44 -10.39 25.03
C HIS A 20 26.86 -11.80 25.05
N LEU A 21 25.57 -11.99 24.70
CA LEU A 21 24.94 -13.32 24.56
C LEU A 21 25.61 -14.12 23.45
N HIS A 22 25.94 -13.50 22.32
CA HIS A 22 26.65 -14.16 21.22
C HIS A 22 28.07 -14.58 21.62
N HIS A 23 28.80 -13.72 22.33
CA HIS A 23 30.14 -14.02 22.79
C HIS A 23 30.20 -15.06 23.94
N ALA A 24 29.14 -15.16 24.75
CA ALA A 24 29.06 -16.16 25.82
C ALA A 24 28.57 -17.54 25.31
N ALA A 25 27.60 -17.56 24.42
CA ALA A 25 26.97 -18.79 23.97
C ALA A 25 27.80 -19.54 22.90
N VAL A 26 28.44 -18.82 21.96
CA VAL A 26 29.20 -19.46 20.87
C VAL A 26 30.43 -20.23 21.32
N PRO A 27 31.33 -19.71 22.19
CA PRO A 27 32.44 -20.50 22.70
C PRO A 27 32.02 -21.67 23.56
N GLY A 28 31.02 -21.50 24.43
CA GLY A 28 30.48 -22.58 25.28
C GLY A 28 29.89 -23.75 24.50
N THR A 29 29.15 -23.49 23.43
CA THR A 29 28.58 -24.53 22.56
C THR A 29 29.68 -25.25 21.75
N MET A 30 30.72 -24.55 21.28
CA MET A 30 31.81 -25.18 20.52
C MET A 30 32.71 -26.07 21.38
N ASP A 31 32.93 -25.72 22.64
CA ASP A 31 33.75 -26.53 23.59
C ASP A 31 32.98 -27.74 24.09
N LEU A 32 31.64 -27.65 24.27
CA LEU A 32 30.76 -28.77 24.58
C LEU A 32 30.65 -29.80 23.44
N GLN A 33 30.69 -29.34 22.19
CA GLN A 33 30.74 -30.21 21.01
C GLN A 33 32.02 -31.04 20.90
N LYS A 34 33.12 -30.56 21.47
CA LYS A 34 34.44 -31.25 21.45
C LYS A 34 34.58 -32.26 22.58
N ALA A 35 33.69 -32.28 23.58
CA ALA A 35 33.72 -33.23 24.70
C ALA A 35 33.11 -34.57 24.29
N GLN A 36 33.96 -35.53 23.89
CA GLN A 36 33.55 -36.86 23.38
C GLN A 36 32.91 -37.81 24.43
N ASN A 37 32.69 -37.42 25.68
CA ASN A 37 32.15 -38.27 26.77
C ASN A 37 31.03 -37.57 27.56
N SER A 38 30.08 -36.88 26.89
CA SER A 38 28.97 -36.23 27.58
C SER A 38 27.79 -37.16 27.84
N PRO A 39 27.17 -37.14 29.01
CA PRO A 39 25.92 -37.87 29.25
C PRO A 39 24.79 -37.26 28.41
N THR A 40 23.79 -38.08 28.08
CA THR A 40 22.65 -37.76 27.18
C THR A 40 21.90 -36.48 27.54
N ASN A 41 22.02 -35.97 28.75
CA ASN A 41 21.42 -34.70 29.20
C ASN A 41 22.10 -33.43 28.60
N THR A 42 23.38 -33.48 28.29
CA THR A 42 24.13 -32.32 27.77
C THR A 42 23.76 -31.96 26.35
N LEU A 43 23.41 -32.92 25.53
CA LEU A 43 22.90 -32.73 24.16
C LEU A 43 21.56 -31.97 24.15
N HIS A 44 20.67 -32.33 25.05
CA HIS A 44 19.35 -31.67 25.17
C HIS A 44 19.48 -30.23 25.69
N ILE A 45 20.40 -29.98 26.62
CA ILE A 45 20.70 -28.63 27.11
C ILE A 45 21.28 -27.77 25.99
N MET A 46 22.14 -28.33 25.14
CA MET A 46 22.71 -27.62 23.98
C MET A 46 21.67 -27.27 22.91
N GLU A 47 20.78 -28.19 22.59
CA GLU A 47 19.67 -27.93 21.66
C GLU A 47 18.74 -26.83 22.19
N TYR A 48 18.44 -26.85 23.49
CA TYR A 48 17.61 -25.86 24.15
C TYR A 48 18.29 -24.49 24.22
N LEU A 49 19.61 -24.42 24.51
CA LEU A 49 20.41 -23.20 24.48
C LEU A 49 20.50 -22.61 23.06
N ALA A 50 20.71 -23.46 22.05
CA ALA A 50 20.75 -23.01 20.65
C ALA A 50 19.40 -22.40 20.21
N ALA A 51 18.30 -23.03 20.58
CA ALA A 51 16.95 -22.53 20.26
C ALA A 51 16.66 -21.18 20.95
N ASN A 52 17.08 -21.00 22.21
CA ASN A 52 16.91 -19.72 22.93
C ASN A 52 17.83 -18.61 22.37
N VAL A 53 19.04 -18.94 21.94
CA VAL A 53 19.94 -17.98 21.28
C VAL A 53 19.38 -17.54 19.93
N ASP A 54 18.80 -18.45 19.16
CA ASP A 54 18.19 -18.11 17.88
C ASP A 54 16.90 -17.28 18.08
N LEU A 55 16.11 -17.56 19.11
CA LEU A 55 14.97 -16.74 19.50
C LEU A 55 15.40 -15.34 19.94
N ALA A 56 16.50 -15.21 20.70
CA ALA A 56 17.06 -13.90 21.08
C ALA A 56 17.52 -13.10 19.86
N LYS A 57 18.16 -13.74 18.88
CA LYS A 57 18.55 -13.09 17.60
C LYS A 57 17.34 -12.60 16.82
N ASP A 58 16.27 -13.40 16.74
CA ASP A 58 15.03 -13.01 16.06
C ASP A 58 14.36 -11.81 16.75
N LEU A 59 14.27 -11.82 18.07
CA LEU A 59 13.74 -10.70 18.85
C LEU A 59 14.56 -9.41 18.64
N ILE A 60 15.89 -9.51 18.65
CA ILE A 60 16.80 -8.37 18.40
C ILE A 60 16.65 -7.87 16.94
N ALA A 61 16.54 -8.78 15.97
CA ALA A 61 16.31 -8.42 14.57
C ALA A 61 14.95 -7.72 14.37
N ARG A 62 13.92 -8.17 15.08
CA ARG A 62 12.60 -7.53 15.10
C ARG A 62 12.66 -6.13 15.71
N CYS A 63 13.38 -5.94 16.82
CA CYS A 63 13.65 -4.60 17.37
C CYS A 63 14.36 -3.70 16.37
N SER A 64 15.38 -4.21 15.68
CA SER A 64 16.17 -3.42 14.72
C SER A 64 15.43 -3.09 13.44
N ALA A 65 14.58 -3.99 12.93
CA ALA A 65 13.84 -3.81 11.69
C ALA A 65 12.63 -2.87 11.82
N VAL A 66 12.11 -2.67 13.03
CA VAL A 66 10.83 -2.01 13.30
C VAL A 66 10.95 -0.77 14.18
N ALA A 67 12.16 -0.38 14.57
CA ALA A 67 12.46 0.76 15.47
C ALA A 67 11.82 2.11 15.03
N GLN A 68 11.36 2.23 13.79
CA GLN A 68 10.62 3.42 13.30
C GLN A 68 9.09 3.30 13.32
N ARG A 69 8.51 2.13 13.70
CA ARG A 69 7.07 1.87 13.59
C ARG A 69 6.41 1.18 14.79
N LEU A 70 7.19 0.80 15.80
CA LEU A 70 6.63 0.14 16.99
C LEU A 70 6.07 1.17 17.96
N MET A 71 4.84 0.95 18.41
CA MET A 71 4.29 1.58 19.61
C MET A 71 5.11 1.12 20.82
N ASP A 72 5.24 1.97 21.85
CA ASP A 72 5.97 1.66 23.10
C ASP A 72 5.57 0.29 23.73
N ASP A 73 4.34 -0.15 23.53
CA ASP A 73 3.82 -1.44 24.01
C ASP A 73 4.42 -2.65 23.27
N ASP A 74 4.76 -2.53 21.99
CA ASP A 74 5.37 -3.63 21.22
C ASP A 74 6.85 -3.79 21.59
N LEU A 75 7.54 -2.69 21.87
CA LEU A 75 8.91 -2.68 22.39
C LEU A 75 8.98 -3.34 23.79
N LEU A 76 8.01 -3.05 24.65
CA LEU A 76 7.91 -3.66 25.97
C LEU A 76 7.59 -5.16 25.91
N GLY A 77 6.76 -5.60 24.98
CA GLY A 77 6.51 -7.03 24.76
C GLY A 77 7.76 -7.77 24.31
N ILE A 78 8.54 -7.18 23.40
CA ILE A 78 9.81 -7.76 22.93
C ILE A 78 10.86 -7.75 24.06
N THR A 79 10.87 -6.72 24.91
CA THR A 79 11.75 -6.63 26.09
C THR A 79 11.44 -7.72 27.10
N GLU A 80 10.16 -7.95 27.42
CA GLU A 80 9.73 -9.04 28.32
C GLU A 80 10.09 -10.41 27.74
N ASP A 81 9.93 -10.62 26.44
CA ASP A 81 10.30 -11.87 25.77
C ASP A 81 11.82 -12.09 25.79
N LEU A 82 12.61 -11.02 25.56
CA LEU A 82 14.06 -11.09 25.63
C LEU A 82 14.56 -11.38 27.07
N ASP A 83 13.94 -10.77 28.07
CA ASP A 83 14.23 -11.00 29.49
C ASP A 83 13.96 -12.47 29.87
N ASN A 84 12.86 -13.03 29.37
CA ASN A 84 12.54 -14.45 29.58
C ASN A 84 13.54 -15.38 28.90
N VAL A 85 14.01 -15.02 27.70
CA VAL A 85 15.04 -15.80 26.99
C VAL A 85 16.38 -15.73 27.73
N ILE A 86 16.77 -14.57 28.25
CA ILE A 86 17.99 -14.38 29.07
C ILE A 86 17.92 -15.21 30.33
N LYS A 87 16.79 -15.20 31.04
CA LYS A 87 16.55 -16.03 32.22
C LYS A 87 16.65 -17.52 31.91
N ASN A 88 16.07 -17.96 30.81
CA ASN A 88 16.13 -19.35 30.37
C ASN A 88 17.55 -19.80 30.05
N ILE A 89 18.30 -18.97 29.30
CA ILE A 89 19.72 -19.23 29.00
C ILE A 89 20.54 -19.31 30.28
N SER A 90 20.35 -18.36 31.21
CA SER A 90 21.09 -18.33 32.51
C SER A 90 20.80 -19.57 33.38
N ASN A 91 19.53 -19.98 33.43
CA ASN A 91 19.11 -21.18 34.19
C ASN A 91 19.71 -22.46 33.60
N GLU A 92 19.72 -22.62 32.30
CA GLU A 92 20.30 -23.80 31.66
C GLU A 92 21.84 -23.84 31.73
N LEU A 93 22.51 -22.69 31.64
CA LEU A 93 23.96 -22.59 31.85
C LEU A 93 24.34 -22.95 33.29
N ASN A 94 23.53 -22.58 34.29
CA ASN A 94 23.72 -22.96 35.69
C ASN A 94 23.51 -24.46 35.97
N ARG A 95 22.80 -25.19 35.08
CA ARG A 95 22.62 -26.66 35.17
C ARG A 95 23.81 -27.46 34.67
N ILE A 96 24.75 -26.82 33.96
CA ILE A 96 25.96 -27.50 33.46
C ILE A 96 26.97 -27.59 34.62
N PRO A 97 27.39 -28.80 35.03
CA PRO A 97 28.39 -28.95 36.11
C PRO A 97 29.69 -28.29 35.72
N VAL A 98 30.31 -27.55 36.67
CA VAL A 98 31.60 -26.87 36.45
C VAL A 98 32.71 -27.86 36.06
N SER A 99 32.58 -29.12 36.45
CA SER A 99 33.47 -30.20 36.05
C SER A 99 33.50 -30.50 34.53
N THR A 100 32.47 -30.09 33.80
CA THR A 100 32.39 -30.29 32.33
C THR A 100 33.36 -29.37 31.58
N PHE A 101 33.75 -28.24 32.20
CA PHE A 101 34.66 -27.26 31.64
C PHE A 101 36.13 -27.49 32.08
N ALA A 102 36.39 -28.48 32.92
CA ALA A 102 37.72 -28.73 33.53
C ALA A 102 38.85 -29.09 32.52
N SER A 103 38.48 -29.33 31.24
CA SER A 103 39.45 -29.62 30.17
C SER A 103 39.87 -28.38 29.35
N SER A 104 39.25 -27.21 29.54
CA SER A 104 39.55 -25.99 28.77
C SER A 104 39.95 -24.85 29.68
N ARG A 105 41.29 -24.58 29.77
CA ARG A 105 41.87 -23.53 30.62
C ARG A 105 41.40 -22.10 30.31
N PHE A 106 40.57 -21.90 29.25
CA PHE A 106 40.17 -20.57 28.77
C PHE A 106 38.65 -20.31 28.86
N ALA A 107 37.82 -21.34 28.99
CA ALA A 107 36.38 -21.19 28.93
C ALA A 107 35.74 -20.74 30.27
N GLU A 108 36.26 -21.21 31.41
CA GLU A 108 35.68 -20.92 32.73
C GLU A 108 35.69 -19.45 33.14
N PRO A 109 36.78 -18.66 32.95
CA PRO A 109 36.78 -17.23 33.27
C PRO A 109 35.96 -16.37 32.32
N ALA A 110 35.88 -16.77 31.03
CA ALA A 110 35.11 -16.03 30.03
C ALA A 110 33.62 -16.19 30.25
N VAL A 111 33.13 -17.42 30.43
CA VAL A 111 31.71 -17.72 30.67
C VAL A 111 31.22 -17.11 31.99
N SER A 112 32.00 -17.25 33.05
CA SER A 112 31.68 -16.64 34.36
C SER A 112 31.70 -15.12 34.34
N GLY A 113 32.65 -14.50 33.63
CA GLY A 113 32.72 -13.06 33.45
C GLY A 113 31.54 -12.49 32.64
N HIS A 114 31.18 -13.14 31.55
CA HIS A 114 30.02 -12.71 30.73
C HIS A 114 28.67 -12.92 31.43
N LEU A 115 28.51 -14.00 32.20
CA LEU A 115 27.33 -14.22 33.04
C LEU A 115 27.21 -13.16 34.14
N GLN A 116 28.33 -12.73 34.73
CA GLN A 116 28.33 -11.65 35.72
C GLN A 116 27.95 -10.31 35.09
N VAL A 117 28.44 -9.98 33.90
CA VAL A 117 28.05 -8.77 33.16
C VAL A 117 26.57 -8.75 32.81
N VAL A 118 26.01 -9.90 32.42
CA VAL A 118 24.55 -10.04 32.12
C VAL A 118 23.73 -9.86 33.41
N ARG A 119 24.18 -10.40 34.55
CA ARG A 119 23.54 -10.22 35.87
C ARG A 119 23.62 -8.77 36.33
N ASP A 120 24.82 -8.17 36.29
CA ASP A 120 25.06 -6.80 36.78
C ASP A 120 24.25 -5.78 35.92
N ARG A 121 24.04 -6.04 34.64
CA ARG A 121 23.19 -5.20 33.78
C ARG A 121 21.70 -5.43 34.01
N HIS A 122 21.28 -6.65 34.31
CA HIS A 122 19.89 -6.93 34.70
C HIS A 122 19.56 -6.18 36.00
N ASP A 123 20.45 -6.21 36.97
CA ASP A 123 20.28 -5.51 38.26
C ASP A 123 20.30 -3.98 38.09
N LEU A 124 21.10 -3.46 37.13
CA LEU A 124 21.09 -2.03 36.74
C LEU A 124 19.83 -1.61 36.00
N TYR A 125 19.19 -2.52 35.23
CA TYR A 125 17.94 -2.25 34.54
C TYR A 125 16.77 -2.20 35.54
N ASP A 126 16.75 -3.09 36.50
CA ASP A 126 15.81 -3.08 37.63
C ASP A 126 15.98 -1.83 38.52
N GLN A 127 17.22 -1.37 38.73
CA GLN A 127 17.54 -0.15 39.50
C GLN A 127 17.20 1.13 38.73
N ARG A 128 17.46 1.22 37.41
CA ARG A 128 17.06 2.40 36.58
C ARG A 128 15.55 2.59 36.47
N SER A 129 14.77 1.54 36.59
CA SER A 129 13.33 1.61 36.75
C SER A 129 12.91 2.27 38.07
N CYS A 130 13.81 2.37 39.06
CA CYS A 130 13.56 2.90 40.38
C CYS A 130 14.22 4.26 40.67
N ASP A 131 15.29 4.65 39.95
CA ASP A 131 16.12 5.83 40.31
C ASP A 131 15.83 7.03 39.38
N GLY A 132 14.68 7.64 39.56
CA GLY A 132 14.31 8.95 38.99
C GLY A 132 14.35 10.12 39.96
N TYR A 133 15.09 10.06 41.11
CA TYR A 133 15.29 11.22 41.97
C TYR A 133 16.68 11.23 42.59
N SER A 134 17.42 12.31 42.30
CA SER A 134 18.74 12.62 42.81
C SER A 134 18.74 12.76 44.32
N GLU A 135 19.67 12.07 44.97
CA GLU A 135 20.18 12.41 46.32
C GLU A 135 20.94 13.76 46.27
N GLY A 136 20.22 14.81 46.58
CA GLY A 136 20.77 16.13 46.83
C GLY A 136 19.98 16.82 47.97
N ASP A 137 20.63 17.08 49.09
CA ASP A 137 20.11 17.76 50.29
C ASP A 137 19.38 16.92 51.35
N MET A 138 20.11 16.05 52.02
CA MET A 138 19.74 15.63 53.37
C MET A 138 20.95 15.57 54.33
N SER A 139 21.72 16.66 54.42
CA SER A 139 22.73 16.82 55.45
C SER A 139 22.37 18.00 56.31
N MET A 140 21.35 17.92 57.09
CA MET A 140 21.13 18.72 58.29
C MET A 140 19.78 18.47 58.93
N VAL A 141 19.54 17.34 59.52
CA VAL A 141 18.54 17.24 60.62
C VAL A 141 18.93 16.05 61.51
N VAL A 142 19.55 16.42 62.65
CA VAL A 142 19.32 15.82 63.96
C VAL A 142 19.83 14.41 64.21
N ALA A 143 20.81 14.34 65.06
CA ALA A 143 21.05 13.21 65.93
C ALA A 143 19.74 12.87 66.69
N MET A 144 18.88 12.17 66.12
CA MET A 144 17.74 11.56 66.81
C MET A 144 17.98 10.05 67.00
N GLU A 145 17.69 9.69 68.21
CA GLU A 145 17.84 8.37 68.81
C GLU A 145 17.59 7.19 67.85
N ARG A 146 18.43 6.13 67.99
CA ARG A 146 18.21 4.88 67.31
C ARG A 146 16.80 4.39 67.56
N PRO A 147 16.06 3.98 66.54
CA PRO A 147 14.70 3.49 66.67
C PRO A 147 14.67 2.28 67.60
N ARG A 148 14.05 2.38 68.75
CA ARG A 148 13.69 1.25 69.58
C ARG A 148 12.50 0.55 68.89
N ARG A 149 12.72 -0.65 68.31
CA ARG A 149 11.65 -1.48 67.81
C ARG A 149 10.69 -1.77 69.00
N ARG A 150 9.52 -1.13 69.00
CA ARG A 150 8.44 -1.62 69.80
C ARG A 150 7.98 -2.93 69.19
N THR A 151 8.09 -3.99 69.91
CA THR A 151 7.46 -5.28 69.62
C THR A 151 5.94 -5.05 69.76
N LEU A 152 5.33 -4.54 68.73
CA LEU A 152 3.90 -4.82 68.46
C LEU A 152 3.83 -6.32 68.30
N HIS A 153 2.85 -6.92 68.95
CA HIS A 153 2.70 -8.37 69.03
C HIS A 153 3.18 -9.05 67.78
N ASN A 154 4.09 -9.90 68.00
CA ASN A 154 5.07 -10.56 67.17
C ASN A 154 4.46 -11.45 66.08
N SER A 155 3.43 -11.06 65.36
CA SER A 155 2.79 -12.02 64.43
C SER A 155 2.79 -11.63 62.94
N ASP A 156 2.83 -10.36 62.55
CA ASP A 156 2.41 -10.04 61.21
C ASP A 156 3.47 -9.41 60.26
N MET A 157 4.46 -8.70 60.77
CA MET A 157 5.53 -8.13 59.93
C MET A 157 6.59 -9.12 59.46
N PRO A 158 7.03 -10.07 60.31
CA PRO A 158 7.91 -11.13 59.82
C PRO A 158 7.27 -11.99 58.76
N ARG A 159 5.98 -12.21 58.83
CA ARG A 159 5.26 -13.17 57.93
C ARG A 159 5.23 -12.72 56.49
N LEU A 160 5.10 -11.46 56.16
CA LEU A 160 5.05 -11.04 54.74
C LEU A 160 6.45 -10.96 54.15
N VAL A 161 7.41 -10.41 54.88
CA VAL A 161 8.82 -10.37 54.42
C VAL A 161 9.41 -11.77 54.41
N ASP A 162 9.14 -12.58 55.44
CA ASP A 162 9.57 -13.99 55.55
C ASP A 162 8.82 -14.84 54.53
N PHE A 163 7.54 -14.56 54.25
CA PHE A 163 6.74 -15.18 53.17
C PHE A 163 7.33 -14.86 51.78
N LEU A 164 7.65 -13.60 51.50
CA LEU A 164 8.24 -13.18 50.22
C LEU A 164 9.70 -13.69 50.09
N GLN A 165 10.48 -13.70 51.19
CA GLN A 165 11.81 -14.31 51.24
C GLN A 165 11.74 -15.86 51.25
N GLY A 166 10.75 -16.46 51.89
CA GLY A 166 10.48 -17.89 51.86
C GLY A 166 10.08 -18.37 50.51
N MET A 167 9.22 -17.66 49.83
CA MET A 167 8.85 -17.95 48.40
C MET A 167 10.06 -17.87 47.47
N TYR A 168 11.06 -17.00 47.77
CA TYR A 168 12.28 -16.90 46.99
C TYR A 168 13.28 -18.03 47.33
N GLN A 169 13.26 -18.55 48.56
CA GLN A 169 14.12 -19.62 49.02
C GLN A 169 13.52 -21.03 48.87
N GLU A 170 12.19 -21.16 48.97
CA GLU A 170 11.47 -22.45 48.85
C GLU A 170 11.19 -22.92 47.42
N SER A 171 11.51 -22.05 46.43
CA SER A 171 11.56 -22.54 45.04
C SER A 171 12.71 -23.53 44.81
N HIS A 172 13.57 -23.74 45.80
CA HIS A 172 14.73 -24.65 45.74
C HIS A 172 14.56 -25.96 46.51
N GLU A 173 13.58 -26.09 47.39
CA GLU A 173 13.34 -27.38 48.07
C GLU A 173 11.88 -27.54 48.51
N PHE A 174 11.29 -28.62 48.08
CA PHE A 174 10.02 -29.24 48.48
C PHE A 174 8.74 -28.95 47.68
N GLY A 175 8.19 -30.03 47.22
CA GLY A 175 6.92 -30.13 46.55
C GLY A 175 5.71 -29.74 47.39
N GLY A 176 4.80 -29.05 46.73
CA GLY A 176 3.36 -29.23 46.93
C GLY A 176 2.73 -28.81 48.24
N GLN A 177 2.79 -27.54 48.64
CA GLN A 177 1.72 -26.95 49.43
C GLN A 177 1.22 -25.68 48.77
N SER A 178 -0.01 -25.72 48.26
CA SER A 178 -0.74 -24.61 47.74
C SER A 178 -1.10 -23.63 48.85
N PHE A 179 -0.55 -22.44 48.84
CA PHE A 179 -1.00 -21.34 49.69
C PHE A 179 -2.36 -20.87 49.19
N SER A 180 -3.37 -20.90 50.04
CA SER A 180 -4.76 -20.59 49.70
C SER A 180 -5.14 -19.09 49.91
N SER A 181 -4.27 -18.27 50.50
CA SER A 181 -4.50 -16.85 50.71
C SER A 181 -3.18 -16.07 50.85
N LEU A 182 -3.17 -14.80 50.45
CA LEU A 182 -2.09 -13.87 50.80
C LEU A 182 -2.11 -13.62 52.31
N PRO A 183 -0.93 -13.43 52.96
CA PRO A 183 -0.90 -12.94 54.32
C PRO A 183 -1.54 -11.55 54.34
N GLU A 184 -2.34 -11.28 55.38
CA GLU A 184 -2.98 -9.97 55.57
C GLU A 184 -1.91 -8.85 55.50
N VAL A 185 -2.11 -7.90 54.60
CA VAL A 185 -1.12 -6.80 54.40
C VAL A 185 -1.16 -5.92 55.62
N ALA A 186 -0.07 -5.89 56.40
CA ALA A 186 -0.01 -5.10 57.61
C ALA A 186 -0.19 -3.60 57.28
N GLU A 187 -1.03 -2.89 58.00
CA GLU A 187 -1.26 -1.47 57.80
C GLU A 187 0.02 -0.63 57.88
N TYR A 188 1.04 -1.11 58.62
CA TYR A 188 2.29 -0.44 58.80
C TYR A 188 3.46 -1.37 58.40
N VAL A 189 4.07 -1.09 57.26
CA VAL A 189 5.19 -1.89 56.69
C VAL A 189 6.54 -1.24 56.99
N GLU A 190 6.58 0.11 56.98
CA GLU A 190 7.77 0.86 57.33
C GLU A 190 8.01 0.89 58.86
N PRO A 191 9.28 0.95 59.31
CA PRO A 191 9.60 1.03 60.74
C PRO A 191 8.88 2.19 61.47
N LEU A 192 8.23 1.89 62.59
CA LEU A 192 7.51 2.82 63.40
C LEU A 192 8.35 3.33 64.56
N TYR A 193 8.18 4.62 64.85
CA TYR A 193 8.79 5.28 66.02
C TYR A 193 7.75 5.50 67.10
N ASP A 194 8.06 5.28 68.36
CA ASP A 194 7.20 5.49 69.50
C ASP A 194 6.65 6.93 69.56
N SER A 195 7.45 7.89 69.11
CA SER A 195 7.08 9.30 69.03
C SER A 195 5.98 9.63 68.05
N PHE A 196 5.60 8.71 67.12
CA PHE A 196 4.53 8.95 66.17
C PHE A 196 3.13 8.65 66.74
N PHE A 197 3.07 7.89 67.85
CA PHE A 197 1.84 7.50 68.47
C PHE A 197 1.36 8.52 69.52
N CYS A 198 0.09 8.87 69.48
CA CYS A 198 -0.51 9.66 70.50
C CYS A 198 -0.63 8.84 71.79
N PRO A 199 -0.05 9.30 72.94
CA PRO A 199 -0.15 8.57 74.19
C PRO A 199 -1.57 8.35 74.74
N LEU A 200 -2.59 9.13 74.25
CA LEU A 200 -3.98 8.98 74.63
C LEU A 200 -4.76 8.00 73.77
N THR A 201 -4.53 7.99 72.45
CA THR A 201 -5.32 7.15 71.55
C THR A 201 -4.55 5.91 71.08
N ASN A 202 -3.25 5.87 71.29
CA ASN A 202 -2.34 4.86 70.77
C ASN A 202 -2.42 4.68 69.25
N LYS A 203 -2.79 5.75 68.51
CA LYS A 203 -2.82 5.81 67.04
C LYS A 203 -1.76 6.81 66.56
N VAL A 204 -1.34 6.66 65.26
CA VAL A 204 -0.44 7.62 64.64
C VAL A 204 -1.07 9.01 64.64
N MET A 205 -0.36 10.04 65.12
CA MET A 205 -0.88 11.39 65.20
C MET A 205 -1.09 12.02 63.84
N VAL A 206 -2.24 12.70 63.69
CA VAL A 206 -2.56 13.46 62.47
C VAL A 206 -2.11 14.91 62.61
N ASP A 207 -2.38 15.50 63.80
CA ASP A 207 -1.98 16.88 64.13
C ASP A 207 -1.26 16.92 65.48
N PRO A 208 0.03 16.57 65.50
CA PRO A 208 0.81 16.55 66.77
C PRO A 208 0.97 17.96 67.39
N VAL A 209 0.58 18.05 68.60
CA VAL A 209 0.72 19.26 69.43
C VAL A 209 1.44 18.95 70.75
N THR A 210 2.34 19.83 71.16
CA THR A 210 3.11 19.68 72.39
C THR A 210 2.50 20.57 73.47
N THR A 211 2.24 19.98 74.60
CA THR A 211 1.70 20.66 75.78
C THR A 211 2.84 21.32 76.58
N GLU A 212 2.54 22.13 77.63
CA GLU A 212 3.47 22.74 78.54
C GLU A 212 4.39 21.71 79.23
N SER A 213 3.91 20.50 79.42
CA SER A 213 4.68 19.39 80.00
C SER A 213 5.76 18.81 79.09
N GLY A 214 5.87 19.28 77.82
CA GLY A 214 6.79 18.79 76.83
C GLY A 214 6.34 17.50 76.10
N VAL A 215 5.17 16.95 76.46
CA VAL A 215 4.64 15.74 75.84
C VAL A 215 3.81 16.14 74.64
N THR A 216 3.95 15.37 73.54
CA THR A 216 3.21 15.56 72.26
C THR A 216 2.04 14.62 72.21
N TYR A 217 0.90 15.12 71.83
CA TYR A 217 -0.33 14.39 71.62
C TYR A 217 -0.99 14.75 70.28
N ASP A 218 -1.92 13.94 69.79
CA ASP A 218 -2.82 14.38 68.74
C ASP A 218 -3.75 15.50 69.23
N ARG A 219 -3.91 16.57 68.46
CA ARG A 219 -4.64 17.77 68.84
C ARG A 219 -6.02 17.43 69.39
N ARG A 220 -6.83 16.69 68.64
CA ARG A 220 -8.19 16.32 69.02
C ARG A 220 -8.23 15.54 70.32
N ALA A 221 -7.34 14.58 70.46
CA ALA A 221 -7.32 13.72 71.63
C ALA A 221 -6.96 14.50 72.93
N ILE A 222 -6.09 15.50 72.83
CA ILE A 222 -5.70 16.30 74.02
C ILE A 222 -6.78 17.41 74.27
N GLU A 223 -7.41 17.96 73.23
CA GLU A 223 -8.53 18.88 73.38
C GLU A 223 -9.73 18.19 74.05
N ASP A 224 -10.12 17.00 73.59
CA ASP A 224 -11.18 16.16 74.21
C ASP A 224 -10.84 15.79 75.66
N TYR A 225 -9.56 15.67 75.96
CA TYR A 225 -9.11 15.44 77.33
C TYR A 225 -9.23 16.74 78.17
N PHE A 226 -8.87 17.90 77.65
CA PHE A 226 -8.98 19.18 78.33
C PHE A 226 -10.44 19.63 78.57
N ASP A 227 -11.34 19.18 77.70
CA ASP A 227 -12.78 19.50 77.88
C ASP A 227 -13.39 18.76 79.08
N LYS A 228 -12.76 17.72 79.58
CA LYS A 228 -13.17 17.04 80.83
C LYS A 228 -12.89 17.89 82.09
N PHE A 229 -12.03 18.94 81.97
CA PHE A 229 -11.65 19.85 83.04
C PHE A 229 -12.27 21.27 82.82
N THR A 230 -13.54 21.37 82.45
CA THR A 230 -14.18 22.64 82.08
C THR A 230 -14.58 23.46 83.32
N ASP A 231 -14.80 22.82 84.52
CA ASP A 231 -15.35 23.50 85.69
C ASP A 231 -14.37 24.35 86.57
N GLY A 232 -13.13 24.45 86.13
CA GLY A 232 -12.15 25.34 86.73
C GLY A 232 -11.72 25.08 88.21
N SER A 233 -12.19 24.01 88.82
CA SER A 233 -11.96 23.65 90.21
C SER A 233 -10.70 22.77 90.45
N GLU A 234 -10.23 22.13 89.41
CA GLU A 234 -9.06 21.19 89.45
C GLU A 234 -7.95 21.62 88.49
N PRO A 235 -6.68 21.52 88.86
CA PRO A 235 -5.53 21.75 87.94
C PRO A 235 -5.54 20.75 86.90
N VAL A 236 -5.34 21.15 85.62
CA VAL A 236 -5.20 20.24 84.47
C VAL A 236 -3.92 19.42 84.68
N ILE A 237 -4.04 18.12 84.76
CA ILE A 237 -2.91 17.17 84.91
C ILE A 237 -2.52 16.58 83.56
N CYS A 238 -1.23 16.59 83.22
CA CYS A 238 -0.73 15.92 82.00
C CYS A 238 -0.98 14.42 82.12
N PRO A 239 -1.65 13.82 81.12
CA PRO A 239 -2.03 12.42 81.13
C PRO A 239 -0.85 11.43 81.33
N VAL A 240 0.37 11.79 80.78
CA VAL A 240 1.55 10.93 80.79
C VAL A 240 2.47 11.29 82.03
N THR A 241 2.85 12.55 82.23
CA THR A 241 3.80 12.92 83.27
C THR A 241 3.17 13.07 84.64
N LYS A 242 1.82 13.10 84.67
CA LYS A 242 1.04 13.34 85.91
C LYS A 242 1.35 14.68 86.62
N MET A 243 2.05 15.56 85.95
CA MET A 243 2.34 16.92 86.47
C MET A 243 1.19 17.87 86.18
N ALA A 244 0.92 18.81 87.11
CA ALA A 244 -0.05 19.87 86.94
C ALA A 244 0.48 20.89 85.92
N MET A 245 -0.35 21.24 84.94
CA MET A 245 -0.05 22.23 83.90
C MET A 245 -0.71 23.54 84.22
N GLN A 246 0.01 24.63 84.05
CA GLN A 246 -0.49 25.98 84.36
C GLN A 246 -1.33 26.53 83.21
N SER A 247 -1.15 26.00 81.98
CA SER A 247 -1.84 26.48 80.80
C SER A 247 -2.30 25.30 79.88
N LYS A 248 -3.49 25.45 79.29
CA LYS A 248 -4.01 24.59 78.23
C LYS A 248 -3.44 24.90 76.83
N THR A 249 -2.39 25.75 76.78
CA THR A 249 -1.80 26.16 75.51
C THR A 249 -1.18 25.00 74.76
N LEU A 250 -1.54 24.84 73.51
CA LEU A 250 -1.06 23.81 72.59
C LEU A 250 -0.09 24.44 71.57
N ARG A 251 1.12 23.94 71.46
CA ARG A 251 2.09 24.36 70.45
C ARG A 251 2.13 23.28 69.36
N SER A 252 1.83 23.65 68.11
CA SER A 252 1.90 22.72 66.97
C SER A 252 3.33 22.23 66.82
N ASN A 253 3.51 20.93 66.77
CA ASN A 253 4.80 20.29 66.51
C ASN A 253 4.97 20.06 65.00
N VAL A 254 5.37 21.12 64.28
CA VAL A 254 5.45 21.15 62.83
C VAL A 254 6.50 20.16 62.32
N PRO A 255 7.72 20.01 62.92
CA PRO A 255 8.70 19.02 62.50
C PRO A 255 8.16 17.59 62.58
N LEU A 256 7.55 17.19 63.69
CA LEU A 256 7.00 15.86 63.86
C LEU A 256 5.82 15.63 62.91
N LYS A 257 4.98 16.61 62.68
CA LYS A 257 3.89 16.52 61.69
C LYS A 257 4.42 16.26 60.27
N SER A 258 5.51 16.95 59.89
CA SER A 258 6.14 16.74 58.60
C SER A 258 6.78 15.33 58.46
N THR A 259 7.49 14.87 59.52
CA THR A 259 8.09 13.57 59.58
C THR A 259 7.07 12.44 59.51
N ILE A 260 5.95 12.54 60.24
CA ILE A 260 4.84 11.59 60.16
C ILE A 260 4.22 11.58 58.75
N ALA A 261 4.01 12.74 58.16
CA ALA A 261 3.41 12.83 56.80
C ALA A 261 4.35 12.22 55.74
N GLU A 262 5.66 12.42 55.85
CA GLU A 262 6.66 11.76 54.96
C GLU A 262 6.68 10.25 55.18
N TRP A 263 6.66 9.81 56.45
CA TRP A 263 6.60 8.38 56.77
C TRP A 263 5.32 7.72 56.22
N ILE A 264 4.16 8.34 56.35
CA ILE A 264 2.88 7.84 55.77
C ILE A 264 3.08 7.69 54.25
N THR A 265 3.66 8.69 53.62
CA THR A 265 3.86 8.64 52.13
C THR A 265 4.76 7.49 51.74
N ARG A 266 5.86 7.22 52.46
CA ARG A 266 6.73 6.07 52.21
C ARG A 266 6.05 4.73 52.50
N ASN A 267 5.31 4.64 53.62
CA ASN A 267 4.57 3.44 53.98
C ASN A 267 3.53 3.07 52.91
N GLU A 268 2.73 4.05 52.44
CA GLU A 268 1.76 3.84 51.36
C GLU A 268 2.47 3.41 50.08
N ALA A 269 3.60 4.02 49.72
CA ALA A 269 4.37 3.67 48.55
C ALA A 269 4.93 2.24 48.60
N THR A 270 5.37 1.80 49.77
CA THR A 270 5.83 0.44 49.98
C THR A 270 4.70 -0.57 49.89
N ARG A 271 3.52 -0.27 50.46
CA ARG A 271 2.33 -1.10 50.33
C ARG A 271 1.90 -1.25 48.85
N VAL A 272 1.97 -0.19 48.04
CA VAL A 272 1.72 -0.26 46.58
C VAL A 272 2.68 -1.23 45.89
N ARG A 273 4.00 -1.20 46.26
CA ARG A 273 5.00 -2.14 45.70
C ARG A 273 4.73 -3.58 46.11
N ILE A 274 4.37 -3.80 47.37
CA ILE A 274 4.02 -5.14 47.87
C ILE A 274 2.81 -5.69 47.15
N ALA A 275 1.73 -4.91 47.00
CA ALA A 275 0.52 -5.33 46.27
C ALA A 275 0.81 -5.64 44.80
N ARG A 276 1.71 -4.85 44.16
CA ARG A 276 2.17 -5.18 42.79
C ARG A 276 2.88 -6.53 42.75
N THR A 277 3.81 -6.76 43.71
CA THR A 277 4.54 -8.02 43.77
C THR A 277 3.59 -9.19 44.02
N ALA A 278 2.61 -9.01 44.90
CA ALA A 278 1.56 -9.98 45.17
C ALA A 278 0.76 -10.32 43.88
N LEU A 279 0.39 -9.31 43.06
CA LEU A 279 -0.26 -9.55 41.77
C LEU A 279 0.61 -10.32 40.79
N SER A 280 1.94 -10.11 40.81
CA SER A 280 2.87 -10.83 39.92
C SER A 280 3.13 -12.27 40.32
N MET A 281 2.96 -12.60 41.59
CA MET A 281 3.25 -13.91 42.18
C MET A 281 1.98 -14.71 42.58
N ALA A 282 0.81 -14.12 42.36
CA ALA A 282 -0.47 -14.74 42.75
C ALA A 282 -0.71 -16.10 42.05
N THR A 283 -0.96 -17.11 42.82
CA THR A 283 -1.26 -18.47 42.36
C THR A 283 -2.75 -18.83 42.46
N THR A 284 -3.52 -18.04 43.22
CA THR A 284 -4.96 -18.21 43.43
C THR A 284 -5.75 -16.97 43.15
N GLU A 285 -7.02 -17.12 42.76
CA GLU A 285 -7.94 -16.01 42.52
C GLU A 285 -8.14 -15.11 43.76
N ALA A 286 -8.17 -15.71 44.95
CA ALA A 286 -8.29 -14.98 46.20
C ALA A 286 -7.10 -14.02 46.44
N MET A 287 -5.88 -14.44 46.15
CA MET A 287 -4.69 -13.59 46.24
C MET A 287 -4.75 -12.39 45.29
N VAL A 288 -5.28 -12.60 44.07
CA VAL A 288 -5.44 -11.51 43.09
C VAL A 288 -6.46 -10.49 43.59
N LEU A 289 -7.61 -10.97 44.08
CA LEU A 289 -8.68 -10.08 44.60
C LEU A 289 -8.22 -9.28 45.82
N GLU A 290 -7.47 -9.89 46.75
CA GLU A 290 -6.92 -9.24 47.93
C GLU A 290 -5.91 -8.13 47.52
N ALA A 291 -5.01 -8.43 46.57
CA ALA A 291 -4.06 -7.45 46.07
C ALA A 291 -4.74 -6.28 45.35
N ILE A 292 -5.77 -6.53 44.56
CA ILE A 292 -6.56 -5.47 43.89
C ILE A 292 -7.32 -4.65 44.95
N HIS A 293 -7.89 -5.30 45.97
CA HIS A 293 -8.60 -4.60 47.05
C HIS A 293 -7.65 -3.63 47.77
N GLU A 294 -6.46 -4.04 48.12
CA GLU A 294 -5.44 -3.20 48.74
C GLU A 294 -5.08 -2.01 47.83
N LEU A 295 -4.86 -2.23 46.54
CA LEU A 295 -4.59 -1.14 45.59
C LEU A 295 -5.78 -0.19 45.46
N LYS A 296 -7.03 -0.67 45.52
CA LYS A 296 -8.26 0.18 45.51
C LYS A 296 -8.28 1.06 46.73
N VAL A 297 -7.98 0.55 47.93
CA VAL A 297 -7.89 1.31 49.17
C VAL A 297 -6.85 2.43 49.03
N LEU A 298 -5.63 2.08 48.63
CA LEU A 298 -4.51 3.01 48.45
C LEU A 298 -4.77 4.08 47.37
N ALA A 299 -5.43 3.71 46.27
CA ALA A 299 -5.80 4.62 45.17
C ALA A 299 -6.80 5.70 45.64
N ARG A 300 -7.74 5.34 46.52
CA ARG A 300 -8.73 6.28 47.11
C ARG A 300 -8.10 7.26 48.09
N LEU A 301 -7.07 6.85 48.81
CA LEU A 301 -6.46 7.70 49.83
C LEU A 301 -5.81 8.95 49.27
N ARG A 302 -4.96 8.83 48.24
CA ARG A 302 -4.16 9.97 47.69
C ARG A 302 -3.88 9.84 46.21
N ARG A 303 -3.85 11.01 45.55
CA ARG A 303 -3.42 11.08 44.14
C ARG A 303 -2.00 10.55 43.93
N LYS A 304 -1.05 10.86 44.86
CA LYS A 304 0.34 10.37 44.77
C LYS A 304 0.45 8.83 44.66
N ASN A 305 -0.47 8.10 45.29
CA ASN A 305 -0.51 6.65 45.20
C ASN A 305 -0.95 6.20 43.81
N ARG A 306 -1.92 6.88 43.17
CA ARG A 306 -2.31 6.65 41.79
C ARG A 306 -1.17 6.91 40.82
N ASP A 307 -0.48 8.06 40.99
CA ASP A 307 0.70 8.41 40.18
C ASP A 307 1.81 7.34 40.30
N GLN A 308 2.01 6.79 41.50
CA GLN A 308 2.97 5.71 41.69
C GLN A 308 2.54 4.40 41.05
N MET A 309 1.24 4.04 41.14
CA MET A 309 0.68 2.85 40.48
C MET A 309 0.90 2.89 38.96
N HIS A 310 0.74 4.08 38.37
CA HIS A 310 1.06 4.28 36.95
C HIS A 310 2.55 4.06 36.66
N LYS A 311 3.46 4.66 37.49
CA LYS A 311 4.89 4.55 37.30
C LYS A 311 5.42 3.12 37.40
N ILE A 312 4.89 2.31 38.33
CA ILE A 312 5.33 0.92 38.53
C ILE A 312 4.55 -0.08 37.64
N GLY A 313 3.68 0.41 36.74
CA GLY A 313 3.06 -0.39 35.69
C GLY A 313 1.89 -1.28 36.15
N ILE A 314 1.16 -0.93 37.22
CA ILE A 314 -0.06 -1.64 37.68
C ILE A 314 -1.08 -1.76 36.53
N THR A 315 -1.20 -0.74 35.69
CA THR A 315 -2.12 -0.72 34.54
C THR A 315 -1.92 -1.92 33.59
N LYS A 316 -0.67 -2.37 33.43
CA LYS A 316 -0.35 -3.55 32.59
C LYS A 316 -0.91 -4.85 33.18
N PHE A 317 -0.82 -4.99 34.50
CA PHE A 317 -1.40 -6.15 35.19
C PHE A 317 -2.91 -6.13 35.08
N LEU A 318 -3.53 -4.97 35.34
CA LEU A 318 -4.97 -4.82 35.19
C LEU A 318 -5.44 -5.14 33.76
N ALA A 319 -4.71 -4.68 32.75
CA ALA A 319 -5.01 -5.03 31.38
C ALA A 319 -5.04 -6.55 31.13
N ARG A 320 -4.14 -7.33 31.73
CA ARG A 320 -4.15 -8.80 31.64
C ARG A 320 -5.33 -9.42 32.38
N LEU A 321 -5.69 -8.87 33.55
CA LEU A 321 -6.78 -9.35 34.40
C LEU A 321 -8.17 -9.10 33.79
N LEU A 322 -8.30 -8.16 32.87
CA LEU A 322 -9.54 -7.96 32.11
C LEU A 322 -9.91 -9.15 31.22
N ASP A 323 -8.94 -10.00 30.85
CA ASP A 323 -9.19 -11.24 30.11
C ASP A 323 -9.34 -12.47 31.05
N HIS A 324 -9.40 -12.25 32.38
CA HIS A 324 -9.52 -13.35 33.34
C HIS A 324 -10.88 -14.05 33.26
N LYS A 325 -10.91 -15.36 33.56
CA LYS A 325 -12.16 -16.16 33.50
C LYS A 325 -13.16 -15.75 34.58
N ASP A 326 -12.66 -15.39 35.78
CA ASP A 326 -13.50 -14.97 36.90
C ASP A 326 -14.02 -13.55 36.70
N GLY A 327 -15.35 -13.37 36.71
CA GLY A 327 -16.05 -12.09 36.60
C GLY A 327 -15.74 -11.12 37.72
N LEU A 328 -15.54 -11.61 38.97
CA LEU A 328 -15.19 -10.73 40.09
C LEU A 328 -13.83 -10.06 39.89
N ILE A 329 -12.84 -10.81 39.39
CA ILE A 329 -11.52 -10.25 39.08
C ILE A 329 -11.63 -9.21 37.97
N ARG A 330 -12.43 -9.45 36.92
CA ARG A 330 -12.68 -8.47 35.88
C ARG A 330 -13.31 -7.19 36.43
N CYS A 331 -14.37 -7.36 37.22
CA CYS A 331 -15.10 -6.22 37.84
C CYS A 331 -14.20 -5.40 38.75
N ASP A 332 -13.44 -6.05 39.64
CA ASP A 332 -12.55 -5.37 40.58
C ASP A 332 -11.37 -4.67 39.89
N SER A 333 -10.87 -5.26 38.78
CA SER A 333 -9.87 -4.64 37.94
C SER A 333 -10.41 -3.38 37.24
N LEU A 334 -11.66 -3.39 36.77
CA LEU A 334 -12.34 -2.23 36.19
C LEU A 334 -12.57 -1.13 37.24
N ASP A 335 -12.97 -1.50 38.48
CA ASP A 335 -13.10 -0.55 39.58
C ASP A 335 -11.78 0.18 39.87
N LEU A 336 -10.68 -0.57 39.93
CA LEU A 336 -9.35 0.05 40.12
C LEU A 336 -8.97 0.91 38.93
N LEU A 337 -9.21 0.47 37.69
CA LEU A 337 -9.00 1.28 36.50
C LEU A 337 -9.84 2.59 36.55
N SER A 338 -11.10 2.52 36.99
CA SER A 338 -11.97 3.69 37.16
C SER A 338 -11.35 4.72 38.13
N LEU A 339 -10.76 4.26 39.24
CA LEU A 339 -10.03 5.14 40.18
C LEU A 339 -8.77 5.75 39.55
N LEU A 340 -8.07 5.00 38.73
CA LEU A 340 -6.83 5.44 38.06
C LEU A 340 -7.11 6.43 36.92
N VAL A 341 -8.32 6.47 36.36
CA VAL A 341 -8.73 7.45 35.31
C VAL A 341 -9.43 8.68 35.88
N GLU A 342 -9.46 8.89 37.18
CA GLU A 342 -10.02 10.12 37.75
C GLU A 342 -9.24 11.39 37.37
N ASP A 343 -7.91 11.29 37.35
CA ASP A 343 -7.01 12.39 37.00
C ASP A 343 -6.70 12.43 35.49
N ASP A 344 -6.54 13.64 34.93
CA ASP A 344 -6.27 13.79 33.49
C ASP A 344 -4.96 13.13 33.05
N ALA A 345 -3.91 13.16 33.90
CA ALA A 345 -2.67 12.44 33.64
C ALA A 345 -2.87 10.92 33.59
N GLY A 346 -3.69 10.37 34.48
CA GLY A 346 -4.06 8.95 34.50
C GLY A 346 -4.86 8.55 33.27
N LYS A 347 -5.81 9.38 32.85
CA LYS A 347 -6.59 9.16 31.61
C LYS A 347 -5.67 9.05 30.40
N GLU A 348 -4.68 9.95 30.27
CA GLU A 348 -3.75 9.95 29.14
C GLU A 348 -2.81 8.72 29.16
N ILE A 349 -2.34 8.32 30.34
CA ILE A 349 -1.47 7.15 30.49
C ILE A 349 -2.25 5.86 30.11
N ILE A 350 -3.47 5.69 30.64
CA ILE A 350 -4.28 4.48 30.42
C ILE A 350 -4.74 4.40 28.97
N ALA A 351 -5.09 5.53 28.34
CA ALA A 351 -5.50 5.58 26.95
C ALA A 351 -4.45 5.01 25.98
N LYS A 352 -3.18 5.14 26.32
CA LYS A 352 -2.06 4.61 25.51
C LYS A 352 -1.76 3.12 25.75
N THR A 353 -2.50 2.45 26.64
CA THR A 353 -2.24 1.07 27.00
C THR A 353 -3.23 0.09 26.39
N ARG A 354 -2.86 -1.20 26.36
CA ARG A 354 -3.76 -2.29 25.93
C ARG A 354 -5.01 -2.45 26.82
N ALA A 355 -5.08 -1.75 27.97
CA ALA A 355 -6.26 -1.78 28.81
C ALA A 355 -7.49 -1.25 28.07
N VAL A 356 -7.34 -0.23 27.23
CA VAL A 356 -8.46 0.36 26.45
C VAL A 356 -9.07 -0.66 25.50
N SER A 357 -8.24 -1.33 24.66
CA SER A 357 -8.75 -2.34 23.71
C SER A 357 -9.44 -3.51 24.39
N ARG A 358 -8.97 -3.92 25.57
CA ARG A 358 -9.61 -4.98 26.37
C ARG A 358 -10.89 -4.52 27.05
N THR A 359 -10.92 -3.30 27.54
CA THR A 359 -12.16 -2.69 28.08
C THR A 359 -13.22 -2.57 26.99
N ILE A 360 -12.84 -2.18 25.77
CA ILE A 360 -13.75 -2.14 24.61
C ILE A 360 -14.27 -3.54 24.27
N LYS A 361 -13.40 -4.54 24.30
CA LYS A 361 -13.81 -5.94 24.04
C LYS A 361 -14.85 -6.41 25.06
N LEU A 362 -14.69 -6.08 26.34
CA LEU A 362 -15.67 -6.44 27.38
C LEU A 362 -17.02 -5.75 27.15
N LEU A 363 -17.03 -4.50 26.66
CA LEU A 363 -18.24 -3.79 26.28
C LEU A 363 -18.96 -4.46 25.10
N SER A 364 -18.20 -4.91 24.08
CA SER A 364 -18.76 -5.52 22.87
C SER A 364 -19.20 -6.98 23.03
N SER A 365 -18.62 -7.74 23.97
CA SER A 365 -18.99 -9.16 24.21
C SER A 365 -20.38 -9.35 24.80
N SER A 366 -20.97 -8.29 25.36
CA SER A 366 -22.35 -8.33 25.88
C SER A 366 -23.43 -8.37 24.78
N SER A 367 -23.05 -8.18 23.51
CA SER A 367 -24.01 -8.05 22.38
C SER A 367 -24.14 -9.30 21.49
N THR A 368 -23.29 -10.30 21.62
CA THR A 368 -23.17 -11.38 20.59
C THR A 368 -23.34 -12.83 21.07
N ASP A 369 -23.25 -13.14 22.36
CA ASP A 369 -23.37 -14.53 22.84
C ASP A 369 -24.20 -14.65 24.14
N GLU A 370 -25.31 -15.39 24.09
CA GLU A 370 -26.24 -15.62 25.21
C GLU A 370 -25.64 -16.47 26.36
N SER A 371 -24.39 -16.95 26.27
CA SER A 371 -23.82 -17.94 27.18
C SER A 371 -22.69 -17.45 28.10
N SER A 372 -22.23 -16.20 28.03
CA SER A 372 -21.12 -15.71 28.88
C SER A 372 -21.29 -14.27 29.37
N ASP A 373 -22.54 -13.84 29.62
CA ASP A 373 -22.83 -12.45 30.02
C ASP A 373 -22.41 -12.17 31.45
N ASP A 374 -21.41 -11.28 31.59
CA ASP A 374 -21.14 -10.51 32.80
C ASP A 374 -21.60 -9.07 32.60
N PRO A 375 -22.91 -8.78 32.76
CA PRO A 375 -23.47 -7.45 32.49
C PRO A 375 -22.87 -6.38 33.40
N VAL A 376 -22.41 -6.75 34.58
CA VAL A 376 -21.78 -5.86 35.54
C VAL A 376 -20.39 -5.41 35.04
N ALA A 377 -19.62 -6.32 34.48
CA ALA A 377 -18.32 -5.98 33.90
C ALA A 377 -18.47 -5.06 32.67
N ALA A 378 -19.47 -5.32 31.83
CA ALA A 378 -19.76 -4.47 30.67
C ALA A 378 -20.18 -3.05 31.08
N GLU A 379 -21.03 -2.89 32.11
CA GLU A 379 -21.43 -1.59 32.63
C GLU A 379 -20.24 -0.80 33.17
N LYS A 380 -19.39 -1.45 33.98
CA LYS A 380 -18.15 -0.84 34.52
C LYS A 380 -17.15 -0.48 33.42
N ALA A 381 -17.03 -1.32 32.40
CA ALA A 381 -16.21 -1.03 31.22
C ALA A 381 -16.72 0.24 30.52
N GLY A 382 -18.03 0.38 30.37
CA GLY A 382 -18.65 1.58 29.81
C GLY A 382 -18.35 2.85 30.64
N GLU A 383 -18.33 2.74 31.99
CA GLU A 383 -17.98 3.86 32.86
C GLU A 383 -16.52 4.28 32.71
N VAL A 384 -15.59 3.33 32.62
CA VAL A 384 -14.16 3.63 32.41
C VAL A 384 -13.97 4.34 31.06
N LEU A 385 -14.62 3.85 29.99
CA LEU A 385 -14.54 4.46 28.66
C LEU A 385 -15.16 5.88 28.65
N LYS A 386 -16.30 6.10 29.32
CA LYS A 386 -16.89 7.45 29.47
C LYS A 386 -15.97 8.42 30.22
N ASN A 387 -15.23 7.94 31.21
CA ASN A 387 -14.27 8.76 31.94
C ASN A 387 -13.05 9.10 31.07
N LEU A 388 -12.57 8.18 30.25
CA LEU A 388 -11.49 8.40 29.29
C LEU A 388 -11.89 9.40 28.20
N GLU A 389 -13.13 9.34 27.72
CA GLU A 389 -13.69 10.24 26.69
C GLU A 389 -13.70 11.72 27.11
N LYS A 390 -13.73 12.02 28.41
CA LYS A 390 -13.67 13.41 28.92
C LYS A 390 -12.38 14.14 28.50
N CYS A 391 -11.34 13.43 28.08
CA CYS A 391 -10.14 14.00 27.51
C CYS A 391 -10.14 13.80 25.98
N PRO A 392 -10.31 14.84 25.15
CA PRO A 392 -10.42 14.73 23.69
C PRO A 392 -9.25 13.98 23.05
N LYS A 393 -8.04 14.14 23.58
CA LYS A 393 -6.84 13.44 23.10
C LYS A 393 -6.94 11.92 23.18
N ASN A 394 -7.74 11.40 24.11
CA ASN A 394 -7.91 9.95 24.30
C ASN A 394 -8.82 9.32 23.26
N ILE A 395 -9.68 10.12 22.63
CA ILE A 395 -10.62 9.65 21.60
C ILE A 395 -9.88 9.00 20.44
N LYS A 396 -8.70 9.53 20.10
CA LYS A 396 -7.82 8.94 19.10
C LYS A 396 -7.44 7.48 19.43
N TYR A 397 -6.97 7.22 20.64
CA TYR A 397 -6.57 5.88 21.10
C TYR A 397 -7.76 4.92 21.22
N MET A 398 -8.92 5.43 21.61
CA MET A 398 -10.17 4.66 21.66
C MET A 398 -10.60 4.25 20.26
N ALA A 399 -10.53 5.15 19.30
CA ALA A 399 -10.84 4.91 17.89
C ALA A 399 -9.82 3.95 17.24
N GLU A 400 -8.53 4.07 17.52
CA GLU A 400 -7.48 3.12 17.10
C GLU A 400 -7.74 1.70 17.63
N SER A 401 -8.38 1.59 18.78
CA SER A 401 -8.79 0.33 19.38
C SER A 401 -10.14 -0.22 18.88
N GLY A 402 -10.77 0.45 17.91
CA GLY A 402 -12.04 0.05 17.29
C GLY A 402 -13.30 0.65 17.91
N TYR A 403 -13.22 1.54 18.89
CA TYR A 403 -14.36 2.20 19.52
C TYR A 403 -14.58 3.61 18.94
N LEU A 404 -15.43 3.68 17.90
CA LEU A 404 -15.64 4.89 17.09
C LEU A 404 -16.74 5.82 17.61
N ASP A 405 -17.64 5.36 18.50
CA ASP A 405 -18.79 6.13 18.99
C ASP A 405 -18.42 7.48 19.60
N PRO A 406 -17.37 7.61 20.44
CA PRO A 406 -16.95 8.91 20.96
C PRO A 406 -16.49 9.85 19.86
N LEU A 407 -15.70 9.35 18.88
CA LEU A 407 -15.23 10.14 17.75
C LEU A 407 -16.39 10.69 16.94
N GLN A 408 -17.38 9.85 16.63
CA GLN A 408 -18.57 10.25 15.87
C GLN A 408 -19.42 11.29 16.64
N ARG A 409 -19.60 11.10 17.94
CA ARG A 409 -20.35 12.03 18.80
C ARG A 409 -19.70 13.41 18.81
N HIS A 410 -18.40 13.47 19.01
CA HIS A 410 -17.66 14.73 19.02
C HIS A 410 -17.56 15.39 17.62
N LEU A 411 -17.59 14.61 16.53
CA LEU A 411 -17.73 15.15 15.18
C LEU A 411 -19.08 15.86 14.96
N VAL A 412 -20.16 15.38 15.61
CA VAL A 412 -21.51 15.94 15.44
C VAL A 412 -21.78 17.09 16.43
N GLU A 413 -21.40 16.92 17.68
CA GLU A 413 -21.81 17.77 18.82
C GLU A 413 -20.68 18.68 19.33
N GLY A 414 -19.45 18.45 18.93
CA GLY A 414 -18.28 19.20 19.39
C GLY A 414 -18.26 20.65 18.93
N SER A 415 -17.50 21.49 19.65
CA SER A 415 -17.16 22.84 19.15
C SER A 415 -16.33 22.74 17.85
N GLU A 416 -16.26 23.84 17.10
CA GLU A 416 -15.52 23.88 15.82
C GLU A 416 -14.06 23.39 15.97
N ASP A 417 -13.38 23.79 17.07
CA ASP A 417 -12.00 23.33 17.33
C ASP A 417 -11.92 21.83 17.59
N VAL A 418 -12.87 21.28 18.37
CA VAL A 418 -12.95 19.85 18.65
C VAL A 418 -13.32 19.08 17.38
N GLN A 419 -14.23 19.59 16.56
CA GLN A 419 -14.58 18.98 15.28
C GLN A 419 -13.37 18.90 14.35
N MET A 420 -12.57 19.98 14.25
CA MET A 420 -11.33 20.00 13.46
C MET A 420 -10.31 18.98 13.97
N GLU A 421 -10.13 18.88 15.30
CA GLU A 421 -9.25 17.88 15.90
C GLU A 421 -9.72 16.46 15.59
N MET A 422 -11.02 16.18 15.72
CA MET A 422 -11.62 14.86 15.43
C MET A 422 -11.54 14.50 13.95
N VAL A 423 -11.75 15.45 13.03
CA VAL A 423 -11.57 15.24 11.58
C VAL A 423 -10.11 14.89 11.27
N SER A 424 -9.15 15.59 11.90
CA SER A 424 -7.72 15.28 11.73
C SER A 424 -7.39 13.86 12.20
N TYR A 425 -7.89 13.46 13.39
CA TYR A 425 -7.70 12.09 13.90
C TYR A 425 -8.33 11.03 12.98
N LEU A 426 -9.51 11.30 12.46
CA LEU A 426 -10.17 10.42 11.50
C LEU A 426 -9.32 10.23 10.23
N GLY A 427 -8.72 11.31 9.71
CA GLY A 427 -7.80 11.25 8.59
C GLY A 427 -6.57 10.38 8.87
N GLU A 428 -5.96 10.52 10.05
CA GLU A 428 -4.83 9.68 10.46
C GLU A 428 -5.20 8.19 10.58
N LEU A 429 -6.40 7.88 11.10
CA LEU A 429 -6.90 6.50 11.23
C LEU A 429 -7.10 5.83 9.88
N ILE A 430 -7.63 6.56 8.90
CA ILE A 430 -7.88 6.05 7.54
C ILE A 430 -6.58 5.72 6.81
N GLN A 431 -5.51 6.45 7.08
CA GLN A 431 -4.19 6.14 6.50
C GLN A 431 -3.62 4.79 6.97
N LYS A 432 -4.07 4.30 8.14
CA LYS A 432 -3.74 2.95 8.63
C LYS A 432 -4.70 1.95 7.96
N GLN A 433 -4.26 1.29 6.90
CA GLN A 433 -5.03 0.51 5.89
C GLN A 433 -6.09 -0.49 6.40
N GLU A 434 -6.01 -0.99 7.62
CA GLU A 434 -6.91 -2.03 8.13
C GLU A 434 -8.31 -1.54 8.56
N MET A 435 -8.46 -0.23 8.79
CA MET A 435 -9.69 0.35 9.37
C MET A 435 -10.62 1.03 8.35
N THR A 436 -10.21 1.15 7.09
CA THR A 436 -10.85 2.04 6.09
C THR A 436 -12.31 1.67 5.77
N ILE A 437 -12.64 0.38 5.70
CA ILE A 437 -13.99 -0.09 5.31
C ILE A 437 -15.01 0.15 6.43
N ASN A 438 -14.64 -0.18 7.68
CA ASN A 438 -15.52 -0.01 8.84
C ASN A 438 -15.80 1.47 9.15
N ILE A 439 -14.78 2.31 8.98
CA ILE A 439 -14.89 3.76 9.21
C ILE A 439 -15.72 4.43 8.12
N ALA A 440 -15.57 4.00 6.85
CA ALA A 440 -16.30 4.58 5.72
C ALA A 440 -17.83 4.52 5.90
N GLY A 441 -18.36 3.39 6.41
CA GLY A 441 -19.80 3.22 6.62
C GLY A 441 -20.39 4.19 7.66
N SER A 442 -19.67 4.41 8.74
CA SER A 442 -20.18 5.17 9.88
C SER A 442 -19.85 6.67 9.83
N ALA A 443 -18.72 7.06 9.23
CA ALA A 443 -18.27 8.44 9.20
C ALA A 443 -18.73 9.22 7.95
N SER A 444 -19.04 8.53 6.83
CA SER A 444 -19.35 9.20 5.55
C SER A 444 -20.53 10.18 5.66
N GLU A 445 -21.64 9.78 6.29
CA GLU A 445 -22.80 10.66 6.45
C GLU A 445 -22.49 11.91 7.29
N ILE A 446 -21.68 11.74 8.34
CA ILE A 446 -21.28 12.83 9.23
C ILE A 446 -20.42 13.82 8.46
N LEU A 447 -19.39 13.34 7.77
CA LEU A 447 -18.50 14.17 6.96
C LEU A 447 -19.27 14.92 5.86
N ILE A 448 -20.21 14.28 5.19
CA ILE A 448 -21.07 14.91 4.16
C ILE A 448 -21.93 16.01 4.76
N LYS A 449 -22.48 15.81 5.96
CA LYS A 449 -23.23 16.85 6.69
C LYS A 449 -22.33 18.02 7.08
N MET A 450 -21.06 17.75 7.46
CA MET A 450 -20.06 18.77 7.78
C MET A 450 -19.69 19.61 6.55
N VAL A 451 -19.51 18.98 5.38
CA VAL A 451 -19.30 19.71 4.11
C VAL A 451 -20.42 20.68 3.81
N ARG A 452 -21.69 20.29 4.07
CA ARG A 452 -22.85 21.17 3.83
C ARG A 452 -22.97 22.33 4.81
N ARG A 453 -22.65 22.13 6.09
CA ARG A 453 -22.98 23.04 7.20
C ARG A 453 -21.78 23.74 7.79
N GLY A 454 -20.59 23.21 7.57
CA GLY A 454 -19.35 23.70 8.17
C GLY A 454 -18.90 25.03 7.58
N ASN A 455 -18.02 25.71 8.30
CA ASN A 455 -17.24 26.82 7.77
C ASN A 455 -16.22 26.30 6.74
N ASN A 456 -15.54 27.21 6.03
CA ASN A 456 -14.60 26.82 4.94
C ASN A 456 -13.48 25.89 5.43
N ALA A 457 -12.98 26.06 6.66
CA ALA A 457 -11.92 25.22 7.21
C ALA A 457 -12.39 23.80 7.51
N ILE A 458 -13.56 23.65 8.15
CA ILE A 458 -14.18 22.36 8.45
C ILE A 458 -14.60 21.65 7.17
N CYS A 459 -15.18 22.38 6.21
CA CYS A 459 -15.55 21.85 4.91
C CYS A 459 -14.35 21.26 4.19
N LYS A 460 -13.24 21.99 4.14
CA LYS A 460 -12.00 21.53 3.52
C LYS A 460 -11.45 20.28 4.23
N ALA A 461 -11.34 20.32 5.57
CA ALA A 461 -10.85 19.18 6.34
C ALA A 461 -11.72 17.92 6.14
N ALA A 462 -13.05 18.08 6.12
CA ALA A 462 -13.97 16.97 5.86
C ALA A 462 -13.82 16.41 4.43
N LEU A 463 -13.61 17.30 3.44
CA LEU A 463 -13.34 16.88 2.04
C LEU A 463 -12.01 16.16 1.91
N ASP A 464 -10.94 16.60 2.58
CA ASP A 464 -9.64 15.92 2.59
C ASP A 464 -9.77 14.48 3.09
N VAL A 465 -10.56 14.27 4.15
CA VAL A 465 -10.84 12.92 4.68
C VAL A 465 -11.71 12.11 3.70
N LEU A 466 -12.72 12.72 3.08
CA LEU A 466 -13.54 12.05 2.05
C LEU A 466 -12.72 11.65 0.82
N VAL A 467 -11.71 12.44 0.42
CA VAL A 467 -10.75 12.05 -0.64
C VAL A 467 -10.02 10.78 -0.26
N GLN A 468 -9.55 10.68 0.99
CA GLN A 468 -8.87 9.48 1.49
C GLN A 468 -9.81 8.27 1.50
N ILE A 469 -11.04 8.42 2.02
CA ILE A 469 -12.06 7.34 2.04
C ILE A 469 -12.37 6.88 0.60
N SER A 470 -12.59 7.82 -0.31
CA SER A 470 -12.96 7.53 -1.70
C SER A 470 -11.83 6.91 -2.52
N SER A 471 -10.56 7.13 -2.14
CA SER A 471 -9.42 6.52 -2.80
C SER A 471 -9.39 4.99 -2.69
N HIS A 472 -10.10 4.45 -1.70
CA HIS A 472 -10.32 3.01 -1.56
C HIS A 472 -11.58 2.60 -2.31
N HIS A 473 -11.45 2.01 -3.49
CA HIS A 473 -12.55 1.71 -4.42
C HIS A 473 -13.78 1.01 -3.81
N PRO A 474 -13.65 0.03 -2.88
CA PRO A 474 -14.82 -0.59 -2.25
C PRO A 474 -15.76 0.38 -1.55
N ASN A 475 -15.27 1.54 -1.12
CA ASN A 475 -16.06 2.56 -0.42
C ASN A 475 -16.94 3.40 -1.36
N GLY A 476 -16.75 3.31 -2.68
CA GLY A 476 -17.50 4.11 -3.65
C GLY A 476 -19.00 3.97 -3.48
N LYS A 477 -19.53 2.74 -3.34
CA LYS A 477 -20.94 2.48 -3.11
C LYS A 477 -21.45 3.11 -1.81
N THR A 478 -20.73 2.93 -0.72
CA THR A 478 -21.07 3.51 0.59
C THR A 478 -21.18 5.04 0.54
N LEU A 479 -20.27 5.70 -0.20
CA LEU A 479 -20.30 7.15 -0.40
C LEU A 479 -21.50 7.60 -1.26
N VAL A 480 -21.85 6.86 -2.30
CA VAL A 480 -23.03 7.14 -3.14
C VAL A 480 -24.30 6.98 -2.31
N ASP A 481 -24.44 5.89 -1.56
CA ASP A 481 -25.58 5.60 -0.69
C ASP A 481 -25.73 6.65 0.43
N ALA A 482 -24.61 7.16 0.96
CA ALA A 482 -24.57 8.27 1.93
C ALA A 482 -24.90 9.65 1.30
N GLY A 483 -25.09 9.75 -0.01
CA GLY A 483 -25.43 10.99 -0.70
C GLY A 483 -24.26 11.93 -0.94
N ALA A 484 -23.03 11.44 -1.06
CA ALA A 484 -21.84 12.24 -1.32
C ALA A 484 -21.91 12.98 -2.67
N VAL A 485 -22.36 12.32 -3.73
CA VAL A 485 -22.31 12.85 -5.10
C VAL A 485 -23.06 14.17 -5.27
N PRO A 486 -24.34 14.32 -4.85
CA PRO A 486 -25.03 15.61 -4.95
C PRO A 486 -24.32 16.74 -4.20
N VAL A 487 -23.69 16.43 -3.05
CA VAL A 487 -22.97 17.45 -2.24
C VAL A 487 -21.68 17.88 -2.92
N MET A 488 -20.93 16.92 -3.49
CA MET A 488 -19.72 17.25 -4.23
C MET A 488 -20.02 18.07 -5.49
N VAL A 489 -21.12 17.77 -6.18
CA VAL A 489 -21.56 18.53 -7.35
C VAL A 489 -22.02 19.94 -6.95
N GLU A 490 -22.75 20.09 -5.83
CA GLU A 490 -23.12 21.39 -5.26
C GLU A 490 -21.89 22.22 -4.92
N GLU A 491 -20.91 21.62 -4.23
CA GLU A 491 -19.63 22.28 -3.90
C GLU A 491 -18.85 22.70 -5.15
N LEU A 492 -18.83 21.83 -6.16
CA LEU A 492 -18.06 22.06 -7.36
C LEU A 492 -18.66 23.15 -8.27
N PHE A 493 -20.00 23.18 -8.47
CA PHE A 493 -20.64 24.02 -9.49
C PHE A 493 -21.43 25.20 -8.90
N ILE A 494 -22.00 25.09 -7.69
CA ILE A 494 -22.98 26.05 -7.18
C ILE A 494 -22.36 26.99 -6.15
N ARG A 495 -21.51 26.46 -5.25
CA ARG A 495 -20.94 27.28 -4.17
C ARG A 495 -20.01 28.37 -4.71
N LYS A 496 -20.32 29.63 -4.35
CA LYS A 496 -19.46 30.78 -4.74
C LYS A 496 -18.13 30.70 -4.01
N ILE A 497 -17.11 31.21 -4.69
CA ILE A 497 -15.76 31.35 -4.14
C ILE A 497 -15.77 32.65 -3.35
N ASP A 498 -15.90 32.59 -2.05
CA ASP A 498 -15.63 33.71 -1.17
C ASP A 498 -14.18 33.54 -0.65
N ASP A 499 -13.30 34.39 -1.14
CA ASP A 499 -11.95 34.74 -0.63
C ASP A 499 -10.83 33.68 -0.53
N GLU A 500 -11.05 32.40 -0.76
CA GLU A 500 -9.94 31.43 -0.83
C GLU A 500 -9.84 30.69 -2.17
N PRO A 501 -8.61 30.47 -2.71
CA PRO A 501 -8.42 29.91 -4.04
C PRO A 501 -8.73 28.42 -4.08
N MET A 502 -9.94 28.04 -4.52
CA MET A 502 -10.26 26.74 -5.13
C MET A 502 -10.04 25.45 -4.30
N GLY A 503 -9.68 25.53 -3.00
CA GLY A 503 -9.32 24.34 -2.21
C GLY A 503 -10.43 23.27 -2.15
N SER A 504 -11.63 23.66 -1.72
CA SER A 504 -12.77 22.72 -1.57
C SER A 504 -13.24 22.12 -2.90
N LYS A 505 -13.12 22.87 -4.02
CA LYS A 505 -13.49 22.38 -5.36
C LYS A 505 -12.56 21.29 -5.85
N THR A 506 -11.27 21.38 -5.53
CA THR A 506 -10.27 20.37 -5.92
C THR A 506 -10.54 19.03 -5.25
N GLU A 507 -10.81 19.06 -3.94
CA GLU A 507 -11.11 17.86 -3.15
C GLU A 507 -12.48 17.27 -3.55
N ALA A 508 -13.49 18.10 -3.76
CA ALA A 508 -14.80 17.64 -4.23
C ALA A 508 -14.71 16.94 -5.60
N ALA A 509 -13.93 17.51 -6.53
CA ALA A 509 -13.67 16.88 -7.83
C ALA A 509 -12.88 15.56 -7.69
N ALA A 510 -11.93 15.48 -6.74
CA ALA A 510 -11.17 14.26 -6.48
C ALA A 510 -12.07 13.14 -5.91
N VAL A 511 -12.98 13.46 -4.99
CA VAL A 511 -13.98 12.50 -4.47
C VAL A 511 -14.85 11.97 -5.61
N LEU A 512 -15.37 12.86 -6.47
CA LEU A 512 -16.17 12.45 -7.63
C LEU A 512 -15.40 11.55 -8.59
N ALA A 513 -14.14 11.89 -8.89
CA ALA A 513 -13.29 11.08 -9.76
C ALA A 513 -13.09 9.68 -9.18
N ASN A 514 -12.76 9.58 -7.89
CA ASN A 514 -12.58 8.30 -7.20
C ASN A 514 -13.86 7.46 -7.17
N ILE A 515 -15.03 8.07 -6.95
CA ILE A 515 -16.33 7.38 -6.98
C ILE A 515 -16.63 6.83 -8.39
N VAL A 516 -16.41 7.62 -9.43
CA VAL A 516 -16.68 7.18 -10.81
C VAL A 516 -15.72 6.07 -11.25
N GLU A 517 -14.45 6.13 -10.79
CA GLU A 517 -13.44 5.10 -11.06
C GLU A 517 -13.63 3.82 -10.22
N SER A 518 -14.50 3.82 -9.20
CA SER A 518 -14.68 2.66 -8.30
C SER A 518 -15.36 1.44 -8.94
N GLY A 519 -15.77 1.54 -10.20
CA GLY A 519 -16.42 0.45 -10.94
C GLY A 519 -17.95 0.39 -10.78
N LEU A 520 -18.54 1.38 -10.15
CA LEU A 520 -20.00 1.53 -10.10
C LEU A 520 -20.57 1.86 -11.49
N ASP A 521 -21.81 1.48 -11.72
CA ASP A 521 -22.51 1.89 -12.96
C ASP A 521 -22.71 3.42 -12.98
N PRO A 522 -22.05 4.15 -13.88
CA PRO A 522 -22.20 5.60 -13.94
C PRO A 522 -23.63 6.05 -14.28
N GLU A 523 -24.44 5.21 -14.94
CA GLU A 523 -25.85 5.52 -15.24
C GLU A 523 -26.73 5.50 -13.98
N ALA A 524 -26.29 4.88 -12.89
CA ALA A 524 -26.98 4.86 -11.59
C ALA A 524 -26.58 6.01 -10.65
N ILE A 525 -25.50 6.75 -10.94
CA ILE A 525 -25.00 7.82 -10.09
C ILE A 525 -25.77 9.11 -10.31
N VAL A 526 -26.69 9.43 -9.40
CA VAL A 526 -27.51 10.65 -9.45
C VAL A 526 -26.72 11.85 -8.88
N VAL A 527 -26.70 12.97 -9.60
CA VAL A 527 -25.91 14.16 -9.25
C VAL A 527 -26.70 15.29 -8.60
N ASN A 528 -28.01 15.34 -8.78
CA ASN A 528 -28.85 16.40 -8.21
C ASN A 528 -30.28 15.90 -7.88
N LYS A 529 -31.07 16.76 -7.24
CA LYS A 529 -32.45 16.48 -6.84
C LYS A 529 -33.41 16.34 -8.04
N GLU A 530 -33.04 16.84 -9.21
CA GLU A 530 -33.80 16.76 -10.45
C GLU A 530 -33.65 15.39 -11.14
N GLY A 531 -32.82 14.50 -10.59
CA GLY A 531 -32.61 13.15 -11.10
C GLY A 531 -31.60 13.06 -12.26
N HIS A 532 -30.82 14.14 -12.51
CA HIS A 532 -29.74 14.03 -13.49
C HIS A 532 -28.68 13.05 -12.98
N VAL A 533 -28.18 12.22 -13.90
CA VAL A 533 -27.09 11.28 -13.62
C VAL A 533 -25.75 11.87 -14.10
N ILE A 534 -24.64 11.32 -13.60
CA ILE A 534 -23.29 11.83 -13.93
C ILE A 534 -22.97 11.71 -15.42
N THR A 535 -23.59 10.75 -16.13
CA THR A 535 -23.49 10.55 -17.58
C THR A 535 -24.35 11.49 -18.41
N SER A 536 -25.23 12.27 -17.76
CA SER A 536 -26.14 13.16 -18.44
C SER A 536 -25.40 14.29 -19.18
N LYS A 537 -26.02 14.80 -20.24
CA LYS A 537 -25.49 15.96 -20.98
C LYS A 537 -25.25 17.16 -20.09
N TYR A 538 -26.13 17.37 -19.08
CA TYR A 538 -25.98 18.43 -18.08
C TYR A 538 -24.66 18.31 -17.31
N SER A 539 -24.35 17.15 -16.74
CA SER A 539 -23.14 16.93 -15.95
C SER A 539 -21.89 17.04 -16.81
N VAL A 540 -21.86 16.38 -17.94
CA VAL A 540 -20.72 16.40 -18.88
C VAL A 540 -20.45 17.82 -19.39
N TYR A 541 -21.52 18.59 -19.67
CA TYR A 541 -21.42 19.99 -20.11
C TYR A 541 -20.70 20.84 -19.05
N ASN A 542 -21.09 20.72 -17.80
CA ASN A 542 -20.49 21.46 -16.69
C ASN A 542 -19.02 21.08 -16.48
N PHE A 543 -18.65 19.80 -16.52
CA PHE A 543 -17.25 19.38 -16.45
C PHE A 543 -16.42 19.92 -17.60
N ALA A 544 -16.91 19.83 -18.82
CA ALA A 544 -16.23 20.34 -20.00
C ALA A 544 -16.10 21.86 -19.98
N HIS A 545 -17.09 22.57 -19.43
CA HIS A 545 -17.06 24.02 -19.25
C HIS A 545 -15.99 24.43 -18.22
N MET A 546 -15.89 23.70 -17.10
CA MET A 546 -14.88 23.98 -16.08
C MET A 546 -13.44 23.84 -16.62
N LEU A 547 -13.18 22.87 -17.50
CA LEU A 547 -11.85 22.73 -18.11
C LEU A 547 -11.44 23.98 -18.95
N LYS A 548 -12.40 24.75 -19.46
CA LYS A 548 -12.12 25.97 -20.20
C LYS A 548 -11.80 27.17 -19.31
N CYS A 549 -12.20 27.11 -18.04
CA CYS A 549 -11.85 28.12 -17.07
C CYS A 549 -10.40 27.90 -16.61
N SER A 550 -9.70 28.97 -16.23
CA SER A 550 -8.32 28.85 -15.72
C SER A 550 -8.35 28.23 -14.32
N MET A 551 -8.26 26.91 -14.25
CA MET A 551 -8.34 26.11 -13.03
C MET A 551 -6.98 25.53 -12.63
N PRO A 552 -6.73 25.23 -11.35
CA PRO A 552 -5.52 24.53 -10.91
C PRO A 552 -5.36 23.16 -11.57
N ASP A 553 -4.12 22.75 -11.83
CA ASP A 553 -3.81 21.46 -12.46
C ASP A 553 -4.39 20.27 -11.72
N THR A 554 -4.49 20.31 -10.39
CA THR A 554 -5.08 19.27 -9.54
C THR A 554 -6.59 19.11 -9.78
N LEU A 555 -7.31 20.22 -9.90
CA LEU A 555 -8.73 20.23 -10.23
C LEU A 555 -8.97 19.73 -11.67
N ASN A 556 -8.19 20.25 -12.63
CA ASN A 556 -8.25 19.79 -14.01
C ASN A 556 -7.98 18.30 -14.13
N LEU A 557 -7.00 17.77 -13.38
CA LEU A 557 -6.72 16.34 -13.35
C LEU A 557 -7.94 15.53 -12.91
N SER A 558 -8.60 15.93 -11.81
CA SER A 558 -9.78 15.25 -11.31
C SER A 558 -10.94 15.27 -12.32
N ILE A 559 -11.19 16.42 -12.96
CA ILE A 559 -12.23 16.55 -14.00
C ILE A 559 -11.90 15.67 -15.21
N VAL A 560 -10.63 15.67 -15.67
CA VAL A 560 -10.20 14.82 -16.79
C VAL A 560 -10.36 13.34 -16.42
N ARG A 561 -10.08 12.93 -15.17
CA ARG A 561 -10.31 11.56 -14.70
C ARG A 561 -11.78 11.18 -14.74
N VAL A 562 -12.70 12.07 -14.30
CA VAL A 562 -14.16 11.84 -14.43
C VAL A 562 -14.54 11.62 -15.87
N LEU A 563 -14.16 12.54 -16.78
CA LEU A 563 -14.48 12.42 -18.20
C LEU A 563 -13.88 11.16 -18.82
N LEU A 564 -12.66 10.80 -18.46
CA LEU A 564 -11.99 9.58 -18.93
C LEU A 564 -12.74 8.32 -18.48
N ALA A 565 -13.15 8.25 -17.22
CA ALA A 565 -13.92 7.13 -16.70
C ALA A 565 -15.27 6.99 -17.44
N LEU A 566 -15.94 8.09 -17.79
CA LEU A 566 -17.17 8.07 -18.58
C LEU A 566 -16.94 7.57 -20.01
N THR A 567 -15.72 7.64 -20.55
CA THR A 567 -15.43 7.12 -21.91
C THR A 567 -15.31 5.59 -21.99
N THR A 568 -15.34 4.89 -20.86
CA THR A 568 -15.23 3.42 -20.84
C THR A 568 -16.47 2.69 -21.37
N LEU A 569 -17.62 3.34 -21.34
CA LEU A 569 -18.91 2.78 -21.81
C LEU A 569 -19.36 3.52 -23.08
N PRO A 570 -20.03 2.79 -24.03
CA PRO A 570 -20.38 3.37 -25.34
C PRO A 570 -21.36 4.55 -25.29
N LYS A 571 -22.41 4.49 -24.45
CA LYS A 571 -23.42 5.54 -24.34
C LYS A 571 -22.86 6.83 -23.71
N PRO A 572 -22.20 6.77 -22.53
CA PRO A 572 -21.56 7.95 -21.96
C PRO A 572 -20.47 8.52 -22.86
N LEU A 573 -19.68 7.69 -23.56
CA LEU A 573 -18.71 8.13 -24.56
C LEU A 573 -19.37 9.00 -25.64
N ALA A 574 -20.51 8.58 -26.17
CA ALA A 574 -21.24 9.36 -27.19
C ALA A 574 -21.68 10.73 -26.64
N THR A 575 -22.13 10.79 -25.38
CA THR A 575 -22.47 12.05 -24.70
C THR A 575 -21.25 12.94 -24.53
N VAL A 576 -20.12 12.39 -24.05
CA VAL A 576 -18.85 13.14 -23.90
C VAL A 576 -18.41 13.70 -25.25
N VAL A 577 -18.42 12.89 -26.31
CA VAL A 577 -18.05 13.32 -27.69
C VAL A 577 -18.96 14.44 -28.19
N SER A 578 -20.28 14.33 -27.99
CA SER A 578 -21.26 15.36 -28.41
C SER A 578 -20.95 16.68 -27.72
N VAL A 579 -20.77 16.68 -26.39
CA VAL A 579 -20.50 17.88 -25.60
C VAL A 579 -19.13 18.48 -25.94
N MET A 580 -18.09 17.63 -26.07
CA MET A 580 -16.74 18.09 -26.44
C MET A 580 -16.70 18.76 -27.82
N LYS A 581 -17.56 18.31 -28.76
CA LYS A 581 -17.74 18.96 -30.08
C LYS A 581 -18.50 20.29 -29.96
N GLU A 582 -19.63 20.29 -29.23
CA GLU A 582 -20.45 21.48 -29.03
C GLU A 582 -19.69 22.63 -28.35
N GLN A 583 -18.92 22.30 -27.33
CA GLN A 583 -18.13 23.28 -26.58
C GLN A 583 -16.77 23.58 -27.19
N ASP A 584 -16.34 22.86 -28.21
CA ASP A 584 -14.98 22.93 -28.77
C ASP A 584 -13.85 22.71 -27.75
N SER A 585 -14.10 21.86 -26.72
CA SER A 585 -13.20 21.68 -25.58
C SER A 585 -11.97 20.81 -25.87
N SER A 586 -11.90 20.19 -27.06
CA SER A 586 -10.73 19.38 -27.46
C SER A 586 -9.44 20.18 -27.55
N GLN A 587 -9.51 21.49 -27.84
CA GLN A 587 -8.36 22.39 -27.84
C GLN A 587 -7.78 22.52 -26.43
N THR A 588 -8.63 22.74 -25.43
CA THR A 588 -8.21 22.83 -24.02
C THR A 588 -7.53 21.54 -23.54
N VAL A 589 -8.08 20.36 -23.89
CA VAL A 589 -7.46 19.08 -23.53
C VAL A 589 -6.08 18.92 -24.21
N ILE A 590 -5.88 19.40 -25.45
CA ILE A 590 -4.59 19.41 -26.13
C ILE A 590 -3.59 20.35 -25.40
N GLU A 591 -4.05 21.47 -24.88
CA GLU A 591 -3.22 22.38 -24.09
C GLU A 591 -2.81 21.73 -22.75
N LEU A 592 -3.74 21.05 -22.06
CA LEU A 592 -3.48 20.34 -20.82
C LEU A 592 -2.46 19.20 -20.97
N MET A 593 -2.29 18.59 -22.15
CA MET A 593 -1.18 17.65 -22.40
C MET A 593 0.20 18.27 -22.15
N GLY A 594 0.30 19.60 -22.34
CA GLY A 594 1.54 20.35 -22.14
C GLY A 594 1.77 20.86 -20.72
N SER A 595 0.88 20.55 -19.76
CA SER A 595 1.00 20.94 -18.35
C SER A 595 2.32 20.47 -17.75
N LEU A 596 2.81 21.23 -16.76
CA LEU A 596 3.95 20.86 -15.92
C LEU A 596 3.63 19.63 -15.04
N SER A 597 2.37 19.42 -14.71
CA SER A 597 1.90 18.23 -14.01
C SER A 597 1.92 17.01 -14.94
N GLU A 598 2.84 16.08 -14.68
CA GLU A 598 2.97 14.86 -15.48
C GLU A 598 1.68 14.02 -15.49
N SER A 599 1.03 13.90 -14.33
CA SER A 599 -0.23 13.15 -14.17
C SER A 599 -1.36 13.76 -15.02
N LEU A 600 -1.51 15.08 -15.03
CA LEU A 600 -2.50 15.76 -15.84
C LEU A 600 -2.22 15.58 -17.34
N GLY A 601 -0.95 15.75 -17.75
CA GLY A 601 -0.55 15.55 -19.13
C GLY A 601 -0.84 14.15 -19.65
N ILE A 602 -0.59 13.13 -18.82
CA ILE A 602 -0.91 11.72 -19.14
C ILE A 602 -2.43 11.50 -19.20
N ALA A 603 -3.19 11.99 -18.22
CA ALA A 603 -4.65 11.85 -18.19
C ALA A 603 -5.31 12.54 -19.39
N ALA A 604 -4.88 13.75 -19.74
CA ALA A 604 -5.34 14.47 -20.94
C ALA A 604 -5.04 13.68 -22.23
N THR A 605 -3.83 13.11 -22.33
CA THR A 605 -3.45 12.28 -23.47
C THR A 605 -4.32 11.02 -23.57
N ARG A 606 -4.59 10.35 -22.44
CA ARG A 606 -5.51 9.19 -22.37
C ARG A 606 -6.92 9.56 -22.83
N LEU A 607 -7.42 10.71 -22.39
CA LEU A 607 -8.76 11.18 -22.81
C LEU A 607 -8.79 11.41 -24.32
N LEU A 608 -7.79 12.04 -24.92
CA LEU A 608 -7.71 12.21 -26.38
C LEU A 608 -7.62 10.87 -27.13
N ILE A 609 -6.90 9.89 -26.57
CA ILE A 609 -6.85 8.52 -27.12
C ILE A 609 -8.26 7.88 -27.11
N ALA A 610 -9.00 8.01 -25.99
CA ALA A 610 -10.34 7.48 -25.87
C ALA A 610 -11.33 8.15 -26.82
N LEU A 611 -11.18 9.44 -27.08
CA LEU A 611 -12.01 10.23 -28.01
C LEU A 611 -11.62 10.03 -29.48
N SER A 612 -10.41 9.55 -29.78
CA SER A 612 -9.89 9.46 -31.15
C SER A 612 -10.72 8.65 -32.13
N PRO A 613 -11.45 7.57 -31.76
CA PRO A 613 -12.28 6.84 -32.72
C PRO A 613 -13.42 7.67 -33.32
N GLN A 614 -13.97 8.65 -32.57
CA GLN A 614 -15.12 9.46 -32.99
C GLN A 614 -14.77 10.93 -33.33
N MET A 615 -13.63 11.43 -32.84
CA MET A 615 -13.16 12.80 -33.00
C MET A 615 -11.76 12.89 -33.59
N GLY A 616 -11.17 11.82 -34.07
CA GLY A 616 -9.77 11.76 -34.47
C GLY A 616 -9.34 12.83 -35.48
N HIS A 617 -10.14 13.11 -36.50
CA HIS A 617 -9.84 14.15 -37.49
C HIS A 617 -9.81 15.54 -36.85
N THR A 618 -10.79 15.88 -36.02
CA THR A 618 -10.82 17.16 -35.29
C THR A 618 -9.61 17.30 -34.34
N ILE A 619 -9.26 16.24 -33.63
CA ILE A 619 -8.09 16.21 -32.73
C ILE A 619 -6.81 16.41 -33.55
N ALA A 620 -6.65 15.69 -34.66
CA ALA A 620 -5.47 15.80 -35.52
C ALA A 620 -5.30 17.20 -36.11
N GLU A 621 -6.40 17.80 -36.59
CA GLU A 621 -6.39 19.18 -37.12
C GLU A 621 -5.97 20.22 -36.08
N LYS A 622 -6.57 20.15 -34.87
CA LYS A 622 -6.26 21.03 -33.76
C LYS A 622 -4.82 20.81 -33.23
N LEU A 623 -4.37 19.55 -33.17
CA LEU A 623 -3.01 19.25 -32.79
C LEU A 623 -1.97 19.88 -33.74
N CYS A 624 -2.25 19.92 -35.04
CA CYS A 624 -1.39 20.59 -36.01
C CYS A 624 -1.40 22.11 -35.86
N LYS A 625 -2.52 22.71 -35.42
CA LYS A 625 -2.67 24.15 -35.19
C LYS A 625 -2.10 24.61 -33.83
N ALA A 626 -2.01 23.68 -32.84
CA ALA A 626 -1.56 24.02 -31.49
C ALA A 626 -0.05 24.38 -31.45
N PRO A 627 0.35 25.49 -30.76
CA PRO A 627 1.74 25.93 -30.71
C PRO A 627 2.70 24.87 -30.20
N GLY A 628 3.72 24.54 -31.00
CA GLY A 628 4.75 23.58 -30.65
C GLY A 628 4.34 22.09 -30.74
N GLN A 629 3.07 21.78 -31.05
CA GLN A 629 2.61 20.46 -31.38
C GLN A 629 2.66 20.22 -32.91
N PRO A 630 2.79 18.97 -33.39
CA PRO A 630 3.03 17.72 -32.68
C PRO A 630 4.50 17.51 -32.22
N GLY A 631 5.37 18.50 -32.40
CA GLY A 631 6.81 18.40 -32.08
C GLY A 631 7.11 18.05 -30.63
N LYS A 632 6.28 18.52 -29.67
CA LYS A 632 6.41 18.15 -28.24
C LYS A 632 6.14 16.65 -28.03
N LEU A 633 5.17 16.06 -28.75
CA LEU A 633 4.91 14.63 -28.69
C LEU A 633 6.07 13.82 -29.26
N VAL A 634 6.64 14.22 -30.41
CA VAL A 634 7.82 13.56 -31.00
C VAL A 634 9.02 13.65 -30.05
N LYS A 635 9.26 14.81 -29.42
CA LYS A 635 10.30 14.94 -28.39
C LYS A 635 10.05 14.05 -27.19
N SER A 636 8.80 13.96 -26.72
CA SER A 636 8.43 13.07 -25.62
C SER A 636 8.75 11.60 -25.95
N ILE A 637 8.45 11.15 -27.17
CA ILE A 637 8.81 9.80 -27.64
C ILE A 637 10.34 9.61 -27.64
N GLY A 638 11.11 10.62 -28.06
CA GLY A 638 12.57 10.54 -28.22
C GLY A 638 13.40 10.65 -26.95
N LEU A 639 12.81 10.93 -25.79
CA LEU A 639 13.55 11.11 -24.53
C LEU A 639 14.36 9.85 -24.18
N HIS A 640 15.60 10.06 -23.73
CA HIS A 640 16.47 8.98 -23.28
C HIS A 640 16.15 8.60 -21.82
N GLY A 641 16.34 7.33 -21.50
CA GLY A 641 16.15 6.81 -20.15
C GLY A 641 15.06 5.73 -20.05
N ARG A 642 14.58 5.50 -18.82
CA ARG A 642 13.53 4.49 -18.56
C ARG A 642 12.22 4.86 -19.26
N ILE A 643 11.61 3.90 -19.94
CA ILE A 643 10.29 4.09 -20.57
C ILE A 643 9.25 4.40 -19.51
N THR A 644 8.68 5.60 -19.54
CA THR A 644 7.58 6.04 -18.67
C THR A 644 6.24 5.90 -19.38
N GLU A 645 5.16 6.09 -18.63
CA GLU A 645 3.81 6.11 -19.17
C GLU A 645 3.63 7.22 -20.22
N ARG A 646 4.23 8.38 -19.99
CA ARG A 646 4.17 9.52 -20.92
C ARG A 646 4.73 9.18 -22.31
N HIS A 647 5.83 8.43 -22.38
CA HIS A 647 6.39 7.94 -23.65
C HIS A 647 5.38 7.09 -24.40
N ALA A 648 4.80 6.09 -23.70
CA ALA A 648 3.84 5.17 -24.30
C ALA A 648 2.57 5.90 -24.76
N MET A 649 1.99 6.75 -23.91
CA MET A 649 0.75 7.49 -24.25
C MET A 649 0.97 8.45 -25.42
N SER A 650 2.12 9.14 -25.50
CA SER A 650 2.46 10.02 -26.63
C SER A 650 2.53 9.25 -27.95
N ALA A 651 3.17 8.09 -27.95
CA ALA A 651 3.27 7.22 -29.13
C ALA A 651 1.91 6.65 -29.54
N ILE A 652 1.12 6.16 -28.57
CA ILE A 652 -0.21 5.62 -28.81
C ILE A 652 -1.17 6.68 -29.35
N LEU A 653 -1.15 7.91 -28.81
CA LEU A 653 -1.99 8.99 -29.33
C LEU A 653 -1.72 9.21 -30.82
N LEU A 654 -0.45 9.37 -31.20
CA LEU A 654 -0.09 9.56 -32.60
C LEU A 654 -0.46 8.35 -33.47
N ALA A 655 -0.36 7.14 -32.93
CA ALA A 655 -0.77 5.91 -33.63
C ALA A 655 -2.27 5.74 -33.78
N LYS A 656 -3.08 6.28 -32.85
CA LYS A 656 -4.57 6.11 -32.85
C LYS A 656 -5.30 7.22 -33.65
N LEU A 657 -4.65 8.35 -33.92
CA LEU A 657 -5.25 9.37 -34.79
C LEU A 657 -5.39 8.86 -36.23
N PRO A 658 -6.32 9.42 -37.06
CA PRO A 658 -6.54 8.95 -38.41
C PRO A 658 -5.27 8.87 -39.26
N TYR A 659 -5.01 7.72 -39.85
CA TYR A 659 -3.77 7.46 -40.60
C TYR A 659 -3.65 8.30 -41.88
N GLN A 660 -4.78 8.54 -42.55
CA GLN A 660 -4.85 9.28 -43.83
C GLN A 660 -4.80 10.80 -43.65
N HIS A 661 -4.57 11.33 -42.44
CA HIS A 661 -4.49 12.76 -42.19
C HIS A 661 -3.12 13.34 -42.63
N ILE A 662 -3.01 13.76 -43.89
CA ILE A 662 -1.76 14.17 -44.52
C ILE A 662 -1.05 15.30 -43.78
N ALA A 663 -1.77 16.35 -43.32
CA ALA A 663 -1.17 17.47 -42.61
C ALA A 663 -0.46 17.01 -41.32
N LEU A 664 -1.01 16.03 -40.58
CA LEU A 664 -0.35 15.51 -39.42
C LEU A 664 0.87 14.66 -39.80
N ASN A 665 0.77 13.83 -40.85
CA ASN A 665 1.88 13.02 -41.33
C ASN A 665 3.08 13.87 -41.77
N LEU A 666 2.85 14.94 -42.54
CA LEU A 666 3.89 15.89 -42.92
C LEU A 666 4.45 16.65 -41.70
N ALA A 667 3.61 17.07 -40.76
CA ALA A 667 4.07 17.72 -39.55
C ALA A 667 4.96 16.80 -38.71
N LEU A 668 4.67 15.52 -38.61
CA LEU A 668 5.50 14.52 -37.93
C LEU A 668 6.81 14.30 -38.69
N LEU A 669 6.76 14.15 -39.99
CA LEU A 669 7.93 13.97 -40.84
C LEU A 669 8.91 15.13 -40.67
N ASN A 670 8.43 16.37 -40.76
CA ASN A 670 9.22 17.60 -40.61
C ASN A 670 9.85 17.81 -39.23
N ARG A 671 9.34 17.08 -38.22
CA ARG A 671 9.89 17.06 -36.84
C ARG A 671 10.81 15.87 -36.58
N GLY A 672 11.18 15.11 -37.60
CA GLY A 672 12.08 13.96 -37.46
C GLY A 672 11.48 12.76 -36.72
N ALA A 673 10.15 12.58 -36.84
CA ALA A 673 9.47 11.47 -36.13
C ALA A 673 10.00 10.10 -36.59
N VAL A 674 10.29 9.91 -37.88
CA VAL A 674 10.78 8.62 -38.42
C VAL A 674 12.12 8.25 -37.81
N THR A 675 13.10 9.14 -37.83
CA THR A 675 14.45 8.89 -37.28
C THR A 675 14.38 8.62 -35.76
N THR A 676 13.55 9.41 -35.06
CA THR A 676 13.34 9.24 -33.61
C THR A 676 12.71 7.88 -33.27
N VAL A 677 11.66 7.51 -33.99
CA VAL A 677 10.95 6.23 -33.79
C VAL A 677 11.85 5.04 -34.10
N LEU A 678 12.55 5.07 -35.22
CA LEU A 678 13.50 3.98 -35.61
C LEU A 678 14.62 3.82 -34.59
N ALA A 679 15.22 4.90 -34.12
CA ALA A 679 16.26 4.86 -33.09
C ALA A 679 15.73 4.22 -31.79
N LYS A 680 14.46 4.51 -31.40
CA LYS A 680 13.86 3.92 -30.22
C LYS A 680 13.47 2.45 -30.39
N ILE A 681 12.99 2.06 -31.54
CA ILE A 681 12.74 0.66 -31.87
C ILE A 681 14.04 -0.16 -31.78
N ASP A 682 15.13 0.35 -32.35
CA ASP A 682 16.44 -0.28 -32.32
C ASP A 682 16.99 -0.39 -30.87
N GLU A 683 16.87 0.68 -30.07
CA GLU A 683 17.22 0.68 -28.63
C GLU A 683 16.43 -0.40 -27.86
N MET A 684 15.13 -0.53 -28.11
CA MET A 684 14.30 -1.53 -27.47
C MET A 684 14.62 -2.96 -27.91
N GLN A 685 14.99 -3.17 -29.17
CA GLN A 685 15.39 -4.47 -29.69
C GLN A 685 16.73 -4.96 -29.09
N ARG A 686 17.64 -4.03 -28.78
CA ARG A 686 18.92 -4.34 -28.09
C ARG A 686 18.73 -4.79 -26.63
N GLY A 687 17.56 -4.58 -26.05
CA GLY A 687 17.22 -5.15 -24.75
C GLY A 687 17.41 -4.23 -23.54
N GLU A 688 17.92 -3.01 -23.71
CA GLU A 688 18.26 -2.08 -22.61
C GLU A 688 17.02 -1.58 -21.82
N THR A 689 15.83 -1.65 -22.40
CA THR A 689 14.61 -1.00 -21.86
C THR A 689 13.43 -1.95 -21.61
N ARG A 690 13.62 -3.27 -21.75
CA ARG A 690 12.53 -4.28 -21.65
C ARG A 690 11.86 -4.40 -20.27
N ALA A 691 12.50 -3.93 -19.22
CA ALA A 691 12.01 -4.06 -17.83
C ALA A 691 10.82 -3.12 -17.48
N SER A 692 10.42 -2.20 -18.37
CA SER A 692 9.30 -1.29 -18.08
C SER A 692 7.96 -1.96 -18.39
N ARG A 693 6.99 -1.79 -17.46
CA ARG A 693 5.58 -2.22 -17.68
C ARG A 693 4.91 -1.56 -18.92
N TYR A 694 5.47 -0.44 -19.39
CA TYR A 694 4.95 0.30 -20.55
C TYR A 694 5.64 -0.07 -21.86
N ALA A 695 6.67 -0.94 -21.84
CA ALA A 695 7.48 -1.25 -23.01
C ALA A 695 6.65 -1.82 -24.17
N LYS A 696 5.71 -2.73 -23.88
CA LYS A 696 4.81 -3.31 -24.90
C LYS A 696 3.96 -2.23 -25.57
N ALA A 697 3.24 -1.46 -24.80
CA ALA A 697 2.37 -0.38 -25.29
C ALA A 697 3.14 0.71 -26.04
N TYR A 698 4.35 1.00 -25.59
CA TYR A 698 5.23 1.94 -26.25
C TYR A 698 5.68 1.42 -27.62
N MET A 699 6.12 0.16 -27.73
CA MET A 699 6.49 -0.47 -29.01
C MET A 699 5.32 -0.47 -30.00
N GLU A 700 4.11 -0.84 -29.55
CA GLU A 700 2.90 -0.80 -30.37
C GLU A 700 2.62 0.62 -30.90
N GLY A 701 2.77 1.63 -30.05
CA GLY A 701 2.64 3.02 -30.44
C GLY A 701 3.69 3.44 -31.47
N LEU A 702 4.98 3.09 -31.26
CA LEU A 702 6.07 3.40 -32.20
C LEU A 702 5.82 2.81 -33.58
N VAL A 703 5.48 1.53 -33.63
CA VAL A 703 5.18 0.84 -34.90
C VAL A 703 3.96 1.45 -35.57
N GLY A 704 2.92 1.80 -34.80
CA GLY A 704 1.73 2.51 -35.29
C GLY A 704 2.06 3.87 -35.94
N VAL A 705 3.03 4.61 -35.39
CA VAL A 705 3.51 5.87 -36.01
C VAL A 705 4.21 5.63 -37.34
N LEU A 706 4.98 4.53 -37.50
CA LEU A 706 5.57 4.17 -38.80
C LEU A 706 4.49 3.77 -39.81
N VAL A 707 3.55 2.94 -39.40
CA VAL A 707 2.47 2.42 -40.28
C VAL A 707 1.58 3.52 -40.79
N ARG A 708 1.33 4.60 -39.98
CA ARG A 708 0.52 5.72 -40.48
C ARG A 708 1.15 6.43 -41.68
N LEU A 709 2.49 6.46 -41.78
CA LEU A 709 3.18 7.03 -42.93
C LEU A 709 2.96 6.18 -44.18
N THR A 710 2.87 4.87 -44.05
CA THR A 710 2.63 3.96 -45.18
C THR A 710 1.26 4.14 -45.85
N THR A 711 0.31 4.83 -45.21
CA THR A 711 -1.02 5.09 -45.80
C THR A 711 -1.08 6.34 -46.68
N THR A 712 -0.03 7.20 -46.68
CA THR A 712 0.00 8.46 -47.42
C THR A 712 1.17 8.53 -48.39
N LEU A 713 1.58 7.41 -48.97
CA LEU A 713 2.69 7.28 -49.91
C LEU A 713 2.46 7.99 -51.26
N TYR A 714 1.27 8.51 -51.49
CA TYR A 714 0.98 9.37 -52.65
C TYR A 714 1.62 10.73 -52.52
N ASP A 715 2.06 11.16 -51.35
CA ASP A 715 2.82 12.36 -51.11
C ASP A 715 4.30 12.12 -51.33
N PRO A 716 5.01 12.95 -52.11
CA PRO A 716 6.40 12.71 -52.47
C PRO A 716 7.37 12.76 -51.29
N ASP A 717 7.14 13.61 -50.29
CA ASP A 717 8.03 13.73 -49.12
C ASP A 717 7.88 12.50 -48.23
N VAL A 718 6.67 12.00 -48.05
CA VAL A 718 6.39 10.74 -47.28
C VAL A 718 6.97 9.52 -48.01
N LEU A 719 6.83 9.48 -49.33
CA LEU A 719 7.37 8.40 -50.17
C LEU A 719 8.90 8.37 -50.08
N LEU A 720 9.58 9.52 -50.25
CA LEU A 720 11.03 9.61 -50.11
C LEU A 720 11.50 9.15 -48.69
N ALA A 721 10.84 9.61 -47.65
CA ALA A 721 11.18 9.20 -46.30
C ALA A 721 11.02 7.66 -46.08
N ALA A 722 10.00 7.05 -46.64
CA ALA A 722 9.80 5.61 -46.58
C ALA A 722 10.92 4.84 -47.30
N MET A 723 11.39 5.40 -48.45
CA MET A 723 12.51 4.84 -49.22
C MET A 723 13.86 5.01 -48.49
N ASP A 724 14.16 6.22 -48.00
CA ASP A 724 15.44 6.56 -47.37
C ASP A 724 15.68 5.74 -46.09
N HIS A 725 14.62 5.44 -45.36
CA HIS A 725 14.69 4.66 -44.13
C HIS A 725 14.40 3.15 -44.32
N ASN A 726 14.22 2.72 -45.57
CA ASN A 726 13.94 1.30 -45.92
C ASN A 726 12.86 0.65 -45.02
N LEU A 727 11.70 1.30 -44.93
CA LEU A 727 10.62 0.86 -44.04
C LEU A 727 10.18 -0.58 -44.30
N THR A 728 10.32 -1.11 -45.51
CA THR A 728 9.99 -2.49 -45.84
C THR A 728 10.85 -3.49 -45.05
N SER A 729 12.18 -3.31 -45.02
CA SER A 729 13.06 -4.17 -44.22
C SER A 729 12.81 -4.00 -42.72
N VAL A 730 12.60 -2.78 -42.24
CA VAL A 730 12.30 -2.54 -40.82
C VAL A 730 11.01 -3.24 -40.37
N LEU A 731 9.94 -3.15 -41.17
CA LEU A 731 8.66 -3.81 -40.84
C LEU A 731 8.78 -5.35 -40.97
N THR A 732 9.58 -5.86 -41.91
CA THR A 732 9.88 -7.29 -42.03
C THR A 732 10.63 -7.81 -40.80
N ASP A 733 11.65 -7.09 -40.34
CA ASP A 733 12.38 -7.44 -39.12
C ASP A 733 11.47 -7.39 -37.86
N LEU A 734 10.58 -6.41 -37.77
CA LEU A 734 9.62 -6.32 -36.68
C LEU A 734 8.62 -7.48 -36.72
N LEU A 735 8.14 -7.87 -37.88
CA LEU A 735 7.22 -9.00 -38.03
C LEU A 735 7.83 -10.30 -37.46
N VAL A 736 9.10 -10.55 -37.79
CA VAL A 736 9.80 -11.77 -37.40
C VAL A 736 10.28 -11.76 -35.95
N ARG A 737 10.82 -10.62 -35.46
CA ARG A 737 11.41 -10.50 -34.12
C ARG A 737 10.40 -10.24 -32.99
N SER A 738 9.17 -9.82 -33.32
CA SER A 738 8.14 -9.49 -32.33
C SER A 738 7.20 -10.65 -32.01
N VAL A 739 7.74 -11.87 -31.98
CA VAL A 739 6.98 -13.06 -31.55
C VAL A 739 6.44 -12.84 -30.13
N GLY A 740 5.10 -12.92 -29.96
CA GLY A 740 4.42 -12.68 -28.70
C GLY A 740 3.80 -11.28 -28.54
N SER A 741 3.91 -10.38 -29.53
CA SER A 741 3.18 -9.12 -29.60
C SER A 741 2.29 -9.06 -30.85
N ASP A 742 1.06 -9.56 -30.70
CA ASP A 742 0.07 -9.62 -31.80
C ASP A 742 -0.15 -8.27 -32.48
N GLU A 743 -0.24 -7.19 -31.71
CA GLU A 743 -0.51 -5.86 -32.26
C GLU A 743 0.68 -5.34 -33.08
N VAL A 744 1.92 -5.59 -32.66
CA VAL A 744 3.11 -5.21 -33.44
C VAL A 744 3.17 -6.01 -34.73
N GLN A 745 2.94 -7.34 -34.68
CA GLN A 745 2.90 -8.17 -35.87
C GLN A 745 1.79 -7.74 -36.83
N ARG A 746 0.58 -7.44 -36.29
CA ARG A 746 -0.54 -6.92 -37.09
C ARG A 746 -0.19 -5.60 -37.78
N LEU A 747 0.36 -4.63 -37.03
CA LEU A 747 0.76 -3.36 -37.56
C LEU A 747 1.86 -3.49 -38.63
N ALA A 748 2.87 -4.32 -38.38
CA ALA A 748 3.95 -4.58 -39.33
C ALA A 748 3.40 -5.17 -40.63
N ALA A 749 2.50 -6.14 -40.55
CA ALA A 749 1.85 -6.74 -41.73
C ALA A 749 1.00 -5.72 -42.51
N VAL A 750 0.20 -4.86 -41.82
CA VAL A 750 -0.55 -3.77 -42.46
C VAL A 750 0.38 -2.78 -43.17
N GLY A 751 1.49 -2.42 -42.51
CA GLY A 751 2.48 -1.55 -43.13
C GLY A 751 3.11 -2.14 -44.38
N LEU A 752 3.41 -3.45 -44.38
CA LEU A 752 3.92 -4.18 -45.54
C LEU A 752 2.88 -4.29 -46.66
N GLU A 753 1.58 -4.50 -46.36
CA GLU A 753 0.46 -4.45 -47.33
C GLU A 753 0.40 -3.07 -48.03
N ASN A 754 0.45 -1.98 -47.24
CA ASN A 754 0.43 -0.62 -47.78
C ASN A 754 1.64 -0.30 -48.66
N LEU A 755 2.85 -0.70 -48.24
CA LEU A 755 4.08 -0.49 -49.02
C LEU A 755 4.06 -1.31 -50.33
N SER A 756 3.71 -2.58 -50.23
CA SER A 756 3.65 -3.50 -51.37
C SER A 756 2.65 -3.05 -52.45
N SER A 757 1.55 -2.40 -52.05
CA SER A 757 0.55 -1.86 -53.00
C SER A 757 1.13 -0.81 -53.95
N GLN A 758 2.26 -0.15 -53.59
CA GLN A 758 2.98 0.81 -54.43
C GLN A 758 4.06 0.16 -55.29
N SER A 759 4.46 -1.06 -55.00
CA SER A 759 5.55 -1.73 -55.75
C SER A 759 5.36 -1.82 -57.25
N PRO A 760 4.14 -2.11 -57.80
CA PRO A 760 3.89 -2.10 -59.24
C PRO A 760 4.19 -0.75 -59.92
N ASN A 761 3.82 0.34 -59.24
CA ASN A 761 3.99 1.72 -59.75
C ASN A 761 5.46 2.21 -59.71
N LEU A 762 6.24 1.67 -58.78
CA LEU A 762 7.63 2.11 -58.54
C LEU A 762 8.65 1.23 -59.27
N SER A 763 8.26 0.00 -59.70
CA SER A 763 9.10 -0.95 -60.40
C SER A 763 9.32 -0.47 -61.87
N GLN A 764 10.54 -0.13 -62.21
CA GLN A 764 10.86 0.34 -63.58
C GLN A 764 11.31 -0.83 -64.42
N PRO A 765 10.88 -0.96 -65.70
CA PRO A 765 11.41 -1.95 -66.64
C PRO A 765 12.91 -1.74 -66.81
N PRO A 766 13.71 -2.80 -67.03
CA PRO A 766 15.14 -2.65 -67.26
C PRO A 766 15.38 -1.72 -68.44
N THR A 767 16.08 -0.64 -68.22
CA THR A 767 16.46 0.33 -69.30
C THR A 767 17.42 -0.33 -70.22
N GLU A 768 17.03 -0.64 -71.49
CA GLU A 768 17.97 -0.97 -72.53
C GLU A 768 19.02 0.13 -72.58
N GLU A 769 20.32 -0.25 -72.49
CA GLU A 769 21.46 0.67 -72.54
C GLU A 769 21.42 1.49 -73.83
N ARG A 770 20.77 2.61 -73.83
CA ARG A 770 21.03 3.67 -74.82
C ARG A 770 22.37 4.28 -74.50
N ARG A 771 23.35 4.15 -75.47
CA ARG A 771 24.68 4.72 -75.44
C ARG A 771 24.71 6.12 -74.81
N PRO A 772 25.70 6.45 -73.92
CA PRO A 772 25.67 7.64 -73.11
C PRO A 772 25.82 8.91 -74.00
N LYS A 773 24.76 9.70 -74.10
CA LYS A 773 24.86 11.09 -74.51
C LYS A 773 25.57 11.87 -73.40
N LYS A 774 26.57 12.68 -73.75
CA LYS A 774 27.50 13.48 -72.92
C LYS A 774 26.82 14.04 -71.70
N LYS A 775 27.24 13.62 -70.49
CA LYS A 775 26.82 14.14 -69.21
C LYS A 775 27.22 15.64 -69.02
N ASN A 776 26.28 16.49 -68.68
CA ASN A 776 26.50 17.89 -68.34
C ASN A 776 27.45 18.01 -67.13
N ILE A 777 28.45 18.92 -67.23
CA ILE A 777 29.52 19.21 -66.28
C ILE A 777 28.95 19.61 -64.87
N LEU A 778 27.79 20.21 -64.84
CA LEU A 778 27.09 20.59 -63.58
C LEU A 778 26.64 19.43 -62.69
N ARG A 779 26.40 18.25 -63.27
CA ARG A 779 26.05 17.03 -62.50
C ARG A 779 27.29 16.43 -61.85
N ARG A 780 28.47 16.48 -62.52
CA ARG A 780 29.75 16.02 -61.94
C ARG A 780 30.21 16.86 -60.73
N LEU A 781 29.93 18.16 -60.72
CA LEU A 781 30.27 19.03 -59.60
C LEU A 781 29.36 18.82 -58.39
N ARG A 782 28.11 18.39 -58.58
CA ARG A 782 27.22 18.04 -57.48
C ARG A 782 27.56 16.70 -56.83
N GLU A 783 28.04 15.73 -57.62
CA GLU A 783 28.46 14.40 -57.13
C GLU A 783 29.84 14.46 -56.42
N ALA A 784 30.68 15.46 -56.66
CA ALA A 784 31.97 15.68 -56.02
C ALA A 784 31.89 16.32 -54.62
N HIS A 785 30.75 16.93 -54.26
CA HIS A 785 30.54 17.58 -52.93
C HIS A 785 29.79 16.72 -51.93
N ALA A 786 29.27 15.53 -52.30
CA ALA A 786 28.74 14.56 -51.36
C ALA A 786 29.91 13.68 -50.86
N GLY A 787 30.31 13.99 -49.64
CA GLY A 787 31.48 13.42 -48.99
C GLY A 787 31.53 11.89 -49.01
N ARG A 788 32.69 11.35 -49.23
CA ARG A 788 33.05 9.95 -49.16
C ARG A 788 32.64 9.36 -47.80
N VAL A 789 31.68 8.46 -47.84
CA VAL A 789 31.56 7.40 -46.83
C VAL A 789 32.06 6.12 -47.50
N HIS A 790 33.13 5.54 -46.99
CA HIS A 790 33.68 4.27 -47.40
C HIS A 790 32.63 3.18 -47.02
N ASP A 791 31.95 2.66 -48.03
CA ASP A 791 31.21 1.43 -47.94
C ASP A 791 31.88 0.37 -48.82
N ASN A 792 32.53 -0.58 -48.13
CA ASN A 792 33.17 -1.76 -48.75
C ASN A 792 32.08 -2.78 -49.09
N ARG A 793 31.26 -2.52 -50.07
CA ARG A 793 30.31 -3.53 -50.58
C ARG A 793 30.68 -3.86 -52.03
N ARG A 794 30.77 -5.18 -52.30
CA ARG A 794 31.00 -5.79 -53.60
C ARG A 794 30.14 -5.17 -54.70
N PRO A 795 30.60 -5.13 -55.94
CA PRO A 795 29.80 -4.63 -57.06
C PRO A 795 28.51 -5.47 -57.20
N PRO A 796 27.34 -4.87 -57.50
CA PRO A 796 26.08 -5.58 -57.63
C PRO A 796 26.20 -6.59 -58.74
N ALA A 797 26.03 -7.84 -58.37
CA ALA A 797 25.73 -8.95 -59.31
C ALA A 797 24.49 -8.50 -60.10
N HIS A 798 24.50 -8.71 -61.40
CA HIS A 798 23.47 -8.47 -62.38
C HIS A 798 22.09 -8.20 -61.77
N SER A 799 21.52 -6.99 -62.01
CA SER A 799 20.19 -6.63 -61.56
C SER A 799 19.18 -7.63 -62.14
N ARG A 800 18.82 -8.64 -61.34
CA ARG A 800 17.78 -9.61 -61.72
C ARG A 800 16.46 -8.86 -61.77
N VAL A 801 15.75 -8.98 -62.88
CA VAL A 801 14.38 -8.46 -62.99
C VAL A 801 13.49 -9.26 -62.03
N CYS A 802 12.78 -8.61 -61.15
CA CYS A 802 11.83 -9.26 -60.24
C CYS A 802 10.75 -9.95 -61.07
N PRO A 803 10.50 -11.22 -60.87
CA PRO A 803 9.53 -11.97 -61.66
C PRO A 803 8.09 -11.43 -61.40
N VAL A 804 7.78 -10.95 -60.18
CA VAL A 804 6.44 -10.50 -59.81
C VAL A 804 6.15 -9.13 -60.38
N HIS A 805 7.09 -8.18 -60.30
CA HIS A 805 6.86 -6.79 -60.73
C HIS A 805 7.38 -6.50 -62.14
N ARG A 806 8.05 -7.45 -62.79
CA ARG A 806 8.65 -7.35 -64.13
C ARG A 806 9.62 -6.16 -64.32
N GLY A 807 10.19 -5.69 -63.22
CA GLY A 807 11.13 -4.57 -63.18
C GLY A 807 12.28 -4.83 -62.20
N VAL A 808 13.19 -3.82 -62.11
CA VAL A 808 14.28 -3.86 -61.14
C VAL A 808 13.74 -3.44 -59.80
N CYS A 809 13.73 -4.39 -58.85
CA CYS A 809 13.15 -4.20 -57.51
C CYS A 809 14.22 -4.11 -56.42
N SER A 810 13.90 -3.42 -55.35
CA SER A 810 14.65 -3.46 -54.09
C SER A 810 13.70 -3.21 -52.90
N PRO A 811 14.04 -3.62 -51.68
CA PRO A 811 13.24 -3.34 -50.51
C PRO A 811 13.05 -1.85 -50.23
N SER A 812 14.11 -1.07 -50.53
CA SER A 812 14.13 0.39 -50.20
C SER A 812 13.46 1.25 -51.24
N THR A 813 13.62 0.96 -52.54
CA THR A 813 13.16 1.89 -53.58
C THR A 813 11.84 1.53 -54.23
N THR A 814 11.47 0.24 -54.17
CA THR A 814 10.21 -0.27 -54.76
C THR A 814 9.33 -1.02 -53.74
N PHE A 815 9.74 -1.07 -52.49
CA PHE A 815 9.03 -1.78 -51.41
C PHE A 815 8.68 -3.26 -51.73
N CYS A 816 9.53 -3.94 -52.51
CA CYS A 816 9.27 -5.29 -52.94
C CYS A 816 9.41 -6.30 -51.78
N LEU A 817 8.32 -7.01 -51.45
CA LEU A 817 8.27 -7.98 -50.35
C LEU A 817 9.15 -9.20 -50.64
N VAL A 818 9.29 -9.59 -51.89
CA VAL A 818 10.15 -10.73 -52.31
C VAL A 818 11.59 -10.41 -52.04
N GLU A 819 12.08 -9.25 -52.51
CA GLU A 819 13.49 -8.83 -52.30
C GLU A 819 13.75 -8.47 -50.81
N ALA A 820 12.71 -8.14 -50.01
CA ALA A 820 12.83 -7.91 -48.56
C ALA A 820 12.87 -9.22 -47.74
N GLY A 821 12.60 -10.41 -48.37
CA GLY A 821 12.46 -11.68 -47.65
C GLY A 821 11.25 -11.72 -46.69
N ALA A 822 10.21 -10.87 -46.94
CA ALA A 822 9.06 -10.76 -46.06
C ALA A 822 8.07 -11.95 -46.16
N VAL A 823 8.13 -12.71 -47.28
CA VAL A 823 7.17 -13.79 -47.55
C VAL A 823 7.24 -14.87 -46.47
N GLU A 824 8.45 -15.37 -46.14
CA GLU A 824 8.61 -16.38 -45.09
C GLU A 824 8.10 -15.91 -43.72
N GLY A 825 8.39 -14.66 -43.35
CA GLY A 825 7.90 -14.07 -42.09
C GLY A 825 6.39 -14.00 -42.05
N LEU A 826 5.72 -13.58 -43.13
CA LEU A 826 4.26 -13.51 -43.24
C LEU A 826 3.62 -14.89 -43.15
N LEU A 827 4.19 -15.90 -43.79
CA LEU A 827 3.72 -17.29 -43.72
C LEU A 827 3.93 -17.89 -42.32
N CYS A 828 5.04 -17.60 -41.67
CA CYS A 828 5.28 -17.99 -40.29
C CYS A 828 4.22 -17.42 -39.35
N VAL A 829 3.79 -16.15 -39.55
CA VAL A 829 2.69 -15.54 -38.80
C VAL A 829 1.38 -16.26 -39.03
N LEU A 830 1.07 -16.68 -40.27
CA LEU A 830 -0.15 -17.46 -40.55
C LEU A 830 -0.13 -18.82 -39.85
N GLU A 831 1.06 -19.39 -39.62
CA GLU A 831 1.20 -20.70 -38.98
C GLU A 831 1.11 -20.61 -37.46
N SER A 832 1.72 -19.59 -36.87
CA SER A 832 1.97 -19.49 -35.43
C SER A 832 0.98 -18.64 -34.67
N ASN A 833 0.23 -17.77 -35.33
CA ASN A 833 -0.65 -16.79 -34.64
C ASN A 833 -2.13 -17.19 -34.67
N GLU A 834 -2.76 -17.23 -33.50
CA GLU A 834 -4.18 -17.58 -33.34
C GLU A 834 -5.12 -16.37 -33.46
N ASN A 835 -4.56 -15.14 -33.46
CA ASN A 835 -5.35 -13.92 -33.53
C ASN A 835 -5.79 -13.62 -34.98
N GLY A 836 -7.08 -13.74 -35.25
CA GLY A 836 -7.64 -13.54 -36.58
C GLY A 836 -7.31 -12.20 -37.24
N ARG A 837 -7.12 -11.12 -36.44
CA ARG A 837 -6.75 -9.79 -36.97
C ARG A 837 -5.29 -9.76 -37.46
N VAL A 838 -4.42 -10.50 -36.83
CA VAL A 838 -3.01 -10.62 -37.24
C VAL A 838 -2.93 -11.43 -38.54
N VAL A 839 -3.64 -12.56 -38.56
CA VAL A 839 -3.74 -13.44 -39.73
C VAL A 839 -4.35 -12.71 -40.93
N GLU A 840 -5.40 -11.90 -40.71
CA GLU A 840 -6.01 -11.07 -41.76
C GLU A 840 -5.01 -10.08 -42.39
N ALA A 841 -4.21 -9.40 -41.54
CA ALA A 841 -3.21 -8.44 -41.99
C ALA A 841 -2.08 -9.14 -42.76
N ALA A 842 -1.59 -10.29 -42.30
CA ALA A 842 -0.57 -11.08 -42.97
C ALA A 842 -1.08 -11.59 -44.34
N LEU A 843 -2.31 -12.10 -44.40
CA LEU A 843 -2.97 -12.46 -45.66
C LEU A 843 -3.07 -11.27 -46.61
N GLY A 844 -3.41 -10.05 -46.11
CA GLY A 844 -3.47 -8.85 -46.92
C GLY A 844 -2.17 -8.53 -47.62
N ALA A 845 -1.05 -8.59 -46.89
CA ALA A 845 0.29 -8.37 -47.44
C ALA A 845 0.67 -9.45 -48.48
N LEU A 846 0.35 -10.72 -48.24
CA LEU A 846 0.58 -11.80 -49.21
C LEU A 846 -0.32 -11.65 -50.46
N CYS A 847 -1.58 -11.26 -50.32
CA CYS A 847 -2.50 -11.01 -51.43
C CYS A 847 -1.99 -9.93 -52.39
N ALA A 848 -1.22 -8.92 -51.88
CA ALA A 848 -0.65 -7.92 -52.76
C ALA A 848 0.38 -8.47 -53.80
N LEU A 849 0.93 -9.69 -53.60
CA LEU A 849 1.76 -10.36 -54.58
C LEU A 849 0.96 -11.11 -55.65
N MET A 850 -0.34 -11.24 -55.49
CA MET A 850 -1.26 -11.94 -56.39
C MET A 850 -2.34 -10.99 -56.97
N ASP A 851 -2.16 -9.68 -56.77
CA ASP A 851 -3.05 -8.66 -57.30
C ASP A 851 -2.97 -8.54 -58.80
N ASP A 852 -4.02 -8.07 -59.47
CA ASP A 852 -4.05 -7.88 -60.92
C ASP A 852 -3.06 -6.83 -61.43
N ALA A 853 -2.51 -5.98 -60.53
CA ALA A 853 -1.50 -4.98 -60.84
C ALA A 853 -0.09 -5.56 -61.00
N VAL A 854 0.14 -6.83 -60.65
CA VAL A 854 1.42 -7.55 -60.74
C VAL A 854 1.31 -8.74 -61.72
N ASP A 855 2.43 -9.43 -61.98
CA ASP A 855 2.39 -10.73 -62.67
C ASP A 855 1.85 -11.81 -61.73
N VAL A 856 0.55 -12.03 -61.75
CA VAL A 856 -0.13 -12.98 -60.86
C VAL A 856 0.48 -14.37 -60.93
N THR A 857 0.86 -14.86 -62.13
CA THR A 857 1.42 -16.18 -62.31
C THR A 857 2.80 -16.30 -61.62
N SER A 858 3.60 -15.30 -61.77
CA SER A 858 4.91 -15.23 -61.08
C SER A 858 4.77 -15.01 -59.58
N GLY A 859 3.77 -14.23 -59.16
CA GLY A 859 3.48 -14.01 -57.73
C GLY A 859 3.04 -15.28 -57.04
N VAL A 860 2.13 -16.04 -57.66
CA VAL A 860 1.66 -17.33 -57.18
C VAL A 860 2.81 -18.35 -57.19
N ALA A 861 3.70 -18.32 -58.20
CA ALA A 861 4.86 -19.24 -58.26
C ALA A 861 5.81 -18.97 -57.05
N VAL A 862 6.13 -17.71 -56.74
CA VAL A 862 6.96 -17.35 -55.58
C VAL A 862 6.30 -17.84 -54.26
N LEU A 863 5.02 -17.68 -54.12
CA LEU A 863 4.28 -18.13 -52.92
C LEU A 863 4.25 -19.67 -52.84
N ALA A 864 4.16 -20.36 -53.99
CA ALA A 864 4.18 -21.82 -54.06
C ALA A 864 5.52 -22.42 -53.71
N GLU A 865 6.63 -21.72 -53.91
CA GLU A 865 7.98 -22.16 -53.47
C GLU A 865 8.04 -22.30 -51.93
N HIS A 866 7.24 -21.50 -51.21
CA HIS A 866 7.15 -21.48 -49.75
C HIS A 866 5.90 -22.19 -49.20
N ASP A 867 5.25 -23.08 -49.93
CA ASP A 867 4.04 -23.84 -49.51
C ASP A 867 2.86 -22.98 -49.03
N ALA A 868 2.71 -21.76 -49.56
CA ALA A 868 1.74 -20.80 -49.12
C ALA A 868 0.27 -21.31 -49.19
N ALA A 869 -0.06 -22.13 -50.17
CA ALA A 869 -1.41 -22.70 -50.29
C ALA A 869 -1.79 -23.50 -49.04
N ARG A 870 -0.86 -24.32 -48.53
CA ARG A 870 -1.06 -25.08 -47.27
C ARG A 870 -1.25 -24.18 -46.06
N HIS A 871 -0.48 -23.11 -45.93
CA HIS A 871 -0.62 -22.14 -44.81
C HIS A 871 -1.95 -21.40 -44.87
N VAL A 872 -2.40 -20.96 -46.04
CA VAL A 872 -3.70 -20.32 -46.28
C VAL A 872 -4.86 -21.25 -45.92
N LEU A 873 -4.81 -22.53 -46.37
CA LEU A 873 -5.84 -23.53 -46.03
C LEU A 873 -5.88 -23.82 -44.51
N ARG A 874 -4.69 -23.84 -43.87
CA ARG A 874 -4.63 -23.99 -42.43
C ARG A 874 -5.25 -22.79 -41.71
N ALA A 875 -4.93 -21.55 -42.09
CA ALA A 875 -5.54 -20.33 -41.55
C ALA A 875 -7.09 -20.32 -41.73
N LEU A 876 -7.57 -20.75 -42.88
CA LEU A 876 -9.00 -20.89 -43.16
C LEU A 876 -9.68 -21.88 -42.19
N ARG A 877 -9.03 -23.01 -41.91
CA ARG A 877 -9.53 -24.01 -40.92
C ARG A 877 -9.54 -23.50 -39.49
N GLN A 878 -8.47 -22.80 -39.07
CA GLN A 878 -8.32 -22.30 -37.69
C GLN A 878 -9.28 -21.17 -37.38
N HIS A 879 -9.55 -20.31 -38.37
CA HIS A 879 -10.41 -19.13 -38.19
C HIS A 879 -11.84 -19.35 -38.77
N ARG A 880 -12.42 -20.52 -38.53
CA ARG A 880 -13.74 -20.92 -39.07
C ARG A 880 -14.88 -20.19 -38.36
N ASP A 881 -14.81 -20.06 -37.02
CA ASP A 881 -15.89 -19.55 -36.17
C ASP A 881 -15.35 -18.44 -35.21
N GLY A 882 -15.96 -17.24 -35.26
CA GLY A 882 -15.62 -16.15 -34.36
C GLY A 882 -15.88 -14.74 -34.93
N PRO A 883 -15.82 -13.69 -34.07
CA PRO A 883 -16.01 -12.31 -34.54
C PRO A 883 -14.83 -11.90 -35.45
N GLY A 884 -15.13 -11.50 -36.72
CA GLY A 884 -14.11 -11.10 -37.69
C GLY A 884 -13.66 -12.25 -38.62
N CYS A 885 -14.14 -13.49 -38.45
CA CYS A 885 -13.74 -14.61 -39.27
C CYS A 885 -14.18 -14.45 -40.73
N GLY A 886 -15.21 -13.68 -41.03
CA GLY A 886 -15.66 -13.43 -42.39
C GLY A 886 -14.63 -12.79 -43.31
N THR A 887 -13.83 -11.83 -42.76
CA THR A 887 -12.77 -11.15 -43.53
C THR A 887 -11.59 -12.05 -43.80
N VAL A 888 -11.15 -12.85 -42.82
CA VAL A 888 -10.09 -13.86 -42.98
C VAL A 888 -10.52 -14.90 -44.02
N ALA A 889 -11.72 -15.47 -43.88
CA ALA A 889 -12.26 -16.46 -44.79
C ALA A 889 -12.33 -15.93 -46.21
N ARG A 890 -12.79 -14.71 -46.40
CA ARG A 890 -12.87 -14.04 -47.71
C ARG A 890 -11.51 -13.92 -48.38
N ARG A 891 -10.47 -13.41 -47.62
CA ARG A 891 -9.08 -13.30 -48.12
C ARG A 891 -8.48 -14.68 -48.44
N CYS A 892 -8.76 -15.68 -47.60
CA CYS A 892 -8.31 -17.04 -47.83
C CYS A 892 -8.96 -17.63 -49.11
N PHE A 893 -10.27 -17.51 -49.32
CA PHE A 893 -10.93 -17.98 -50.52
C PHE A 893 -10.44 -17.24 -51.77
N TRP A 894 -10.22 -15.92 -51.67
CA TRP A 894 -9.64 -15.17 -52.79
C TRP A 894 -8.20 -15.68 -53.13
N ALA A 895 -7.36 -15.93 -52.14
CA ALA A 895 -6.04 -16.49 -52.35
C ALA A 895 -6.09 -17.93 -52.95
N VAL A 896 -6.99 -18.79 -52.44
CA VAL A 896 -7.22 -20.17 -52.98
C VAL A 896 -7.65 -20.12 -54.42
N GLU A 897 -8.54 -19.20 -54.79
CA GLU A 897 -8.96 -18.99 -56.17
C GLU A 897 -7.73 -18.68 -57.08
N ARG A 898 -6.83 -17.77 -56.63
CA ARG A 898 -5.61 -17.45 -57.39
C ARG A 898 -4.63 -18.63 -57.48
N PHE A 899 -4.46 -19.43 -56.40
CA PHE A 899 -3.67 -20.66 -56.44
C PHE A 899 -4.26 -21.69 -57.43
N LEU A 900 -5.56 -21.85 -57.52
CA LEU A 900 -6.19 -22.75 -58.47
C LEU A 900 -6.07 -22.27 -59.93
N ALA A 901 -6.20 -20.93 -60.15
CA ALA A 901 -6.17 -20.35 -61.46
C ALA A 901 -4.74 -20.23 -62.04
N HIS A 902 -3.74 -19.97 -61.22
CA HIS A 902 -2.38 -19.62 -61.69
C HIS A 902 -1.25 -20.46 -61.09
N GLY A 903 -1.51 -21.37 -60.11
CA GLY A 903 -0.48 -22.03 -59.30
C GLY A 903 0.08 -23.31 -59.86
N GLY A 904 -0.29 -23.72 -61.06
CA GLY A 904 0.19 -24.95 -61.69
C GLY A 904 -0.25 -26.23 -60.93
N GLU A 905 0.24 -27.41 -61.40
CA GLU A 905 -0.18 -28.70 -60.83
C GLU A 905 0.07 -28.85 -59.34
N ARG A 906 1.15 -28.27 -58.82
CA ARG A 906 1.53 -28.40 -57.39
C ARG A 906 0.48 -27.74 -56.48
N CYS A 907 0.18 -26.49 -56.71
CA CYS A 907 -0.82 -25.77 -55.89
C CYS A 907 -2.23 -26.37 -56.07
N VAL A 908 -2.59 -26.74 -57.29
CA VAL A 908 -3.86 -27.39 -57.56
C VAL A 908 -3.98 -28.69 -56.77
N ARG A 909 -2.94 -29.53 -56.77
CA ARG A 909 -2.92 -30.78 -56.02
C ARG A 909 -3.01 -30.53 -54.50
N GLU A 910 -2.29 -29.52 -53.97
CA GLU A 910 -2.37 -29.14 -52.54
C GLU A 910 -3.78 -28.71 -52.15
N VAL A 911 -4.42 -27.86 -52.94
CA VAL A 911 -5.75 -27.36 -52.65
C VAL A 911 -6.80 -28.44 -52.78
N THR A 912 -6.75 -29.27 -53.87
CA THR A 912 -7.71 -30.33 -54.12
C THR A 912 -7.58 -31.53 -53.16
N SER A 913 -6.41 -31.75 -52.59
CA SER A 913 -6.20 -32.79 -51.59
C SER A 913 -6.69 -32.42 -50.18
N ASP A 914 -7.09 -31.17 -49.94
CA ASP A 914 -7.57 -30.74 -48.64
C ASP A 914 -9.02 -31.21 -48.41
N ARG A 915 -9.16 -32.18 -47.47
CA ARG A 915 -10.46 -32.80 -47.14
C ARG A 915 -11.43 -31.83 -46.41
N ALA A 916 -10.93 -30.75 -45.83
CA ALA A 916 -11.79 -29.79 -45.11
C ALA A 916 -12.38 -28.72 -46.04
N LEU A 917 -11.75 -28.44 -47.18
CA LEU A 917 -12.16 -27.36 -48.09
C LEU A 917 -13.64 -27.45 -48.52
N PRO A 918 -14.18 -28.61 -48.89
CA PRO A 918 -15.64 -28.70 -49.26
C PRO A 918 -16.53 -28.27 -48.11
N SER A 919 -16.28 -28.71 -46.88
CA SER A 919 -17.08 -28.36 -45.73
C SER A 919 -16.97 -26.87 -45.37
N LEU A 920 -15.81 -26.25 -45.56
CA LEU A 920 -15.59 -24.84 -45.38
C LEU A 920 -16.31 -23.98 -46.41
N LEU A 921 -16.34 -24.42 -47.70
CA LEU A 921 -17.11 -23.78 -48.74
C LEU A 921 -18.61 -23.82 -48.42
N VAL A 922 -19.15 -24.97 -48.02
CA VAL A 922 -20.58 -25.11 -47.64
C VAL A 922 -20.89 -24.22 -46.45
N SER A 923 -20.01 -24.19 -45.44
CA SER A 923 -20.20 -23.29 -44.28
C SER A 923 -20.21 -21.82 -44.69
N ALA A 924 -19.34 -21.41 -45.61
CA ALA A 924 -19.29 -20.03 -46.13
C ALA A 924 -20.59 -19.64 -46.84
N PHE A 925 -21.19 -20.57 -47.58
CA PHE A 925 -22.50 -20.34 -48.23
C PHE A 925 -23.66 -20.17 -47.25
N HIS A 926 -23.65 -20.92 -46.15
CA HIS A 926 -24.74 -20.82 -45.16
C HIS A 926 -24.56 -19.63 -44.21
N LYS A 927 -23.36 -19.42 -43.69
CA LYS A 927 -23.08 -18.47 -42.61
C LYS A 927 -22.35 -17.19 -43.05
N GLY A 928 -21.75 -17.17 -44.25
CA GLY A 928 -20.93 -16.04 -44.74
C GLY A 928 -21.76 -14.82 -45.12
N ASP A 929 -21.14 -13.65 -45.07
CA ASP A 929 -21.66 -12.42 -45.68
C ASP A 929 -21.62 -12.50 -47.21
N ALA A 930 -22.26 -11.55 -47.91
CA ALA A 930 -22.36 -11.55 -49.36
C ALA A 930 -20.98 -11.63 -50.06
N ALA A 931 -19.97 -10.94 -49.52
CA ALA A 931 -18.61 -10.92 -50.10
C ALA A 931 -17.88 -12.25 -49.89
N THR A 932 -18.06 -12.90 -48.75
CA THR A 932 -17.48 -14.23 -48.44
C THR A 932 -18.16 -15.30 -49.32
N LYS A 933 -19.49 -15.23 -49.50
CA LYS A 933 -20.23 -16.10 -50.43
C LYS A 933 -19.70 -15.99 -51.84
N GLN A 934 -19.49 -14.76 -52.34
CA GLN A 934 -18.98 -14.51 -53.69
C GLN A 934 -17.54 -15.07 -53.84
N ALA A 935 -16.66 -14.90 -52.85
CA ALA A 935 -15.31 -15.45 -52.88
C ALA A 935 -15.34 -16.99 -52.90
N ALA A 936 -16.17 -17.62 -52.08
CA ALA A 936 -16.36 -19.07 -52.07
C ALA A 936 -16.95 -19.59 -53.38
N GLU A 937 -17.89 -18.86 -54.00
CA GLU A 937 -18.44 -19.22 -55.35
C GLU A 937 -17.34 -19.17 -56.42
N SER A 938 -16.43 -18.20 -56.40
CA SER A 938 -15.30 -18.12 -57.31
C SER A 938 -14.40 -19.35 -57.19
N VAL A 939 -14.10 -19.80 -55.96
CA VAL A 939 -13.33 -21.03 -55.72
C VAL A 939 -14.06 -22.25 -56.30
N LEU A 940 -15.37 -22.37 -56.06
CA LEU A 940 -16.15 -23.47 -56.59
C LEU A 940 -16.16 -23.49 -58.12
N ARG A 941 -16.27 -22.34 -58.77
CA ARG A 941 -16.19 -22.24 -60.21
C ARG A 941 -14.81 -22.71 -60.75
N CYS A 942 -13.71 -22.41 -60.07
CA CYS A 942 -12.42 -22.91 -60.44
C CYS A 942 -12.30 -24.42 -60.23
N LEU A 943 -12.75 -24.97 -59.11
CA LEU A 943 -12.76 -26.41 -58.84
C LEU A 943 -13.65 -27.19 -59.85
N HIS A 944 -14.81 -26.67 -60.26
CA HIS A 944 -15.70 -27.30 -61.17
C HIS A 944 -15.14 -27.39 -62.61
N ARG A 945 -14.18 -26.55 -62.95
CA ARG A 945 -13.45 -26.60 -64.23
C ARG A 945 -12.32 -27.64 -64.28
N MET A 946 -12.05 -28.30 -63.16
CA MET A 946 -10.97 -29.29 -63.04
C MET A 946 -11.56 -30.71 -63.26
N PRO A 947 -11.00 -31.50 -64.22
CA PRO A 947 -11.63 -32.78 -64.63
C PRO A 947 -11.70 -33.83 -63.53
N ASP A 948 -10.75 -33.82 -62.59
CA ASP A 948 -10.66 -34.84 -61.55
C ASP A 948 -11.38 -34.53 -60.25
N TYR A 949 -11.87 -33.26 -60.04
CA TYR A 949 -12.54 -32.84 -58.81
C TYR A 949 -14.04 -33.10 -58.83
N SER A 950 -14.66 -33.14 -59.97
CA SER A 950 -16.07 -33.48 -60.15
C SER A 950 -16.43 -34.93 -59.79
N ALA A 951 -15.48 -35.86 -59.93
CA ALA A 951 -15.66 -37.29 -59.60
C ALA A 951 -15.67 -37.57 -58.06
N THR A 952 -15.12 -36.70 -57.25
CA THR A 952 -15.06 -36.85 -55.75
C THR A 952 -16.31 -36.32 -55.03
N TYR A 953 -17.16 -35.51 -55.68
CA TYR A 953 -18.40 -35.00 -55.12
C TYR A 953 -19.58 -35.97 -55.15
N GLU A 954 -19.53 -37.02 -56.01
CA GLU A 954 -20.60 -38.03 -56.07
C GLU A 954 -20.56 -39.03 -54.89
N SER A 955 -19.54 -38.98 -54.03
CA SER A 955 -19.39 -39.93 -52.91
C SER A 955 -19.58 -39.33 -51.51
N VAL A 956 -19.98 -38.06 -51.38
CA VAL A 956 -20.37 -37.48 -50.13
C VAL A 956 -21.88 -37.36 -50.08
N GLU A 957 -22.56 -38.37 -49.58
CA GLU A 957 -23.96 -38.29 -49.21
C GLU A 957 -24.20 -37.15 -48.23
N LEU A 958 -25.16 -36.31 -48.53
CA LEU A 958 -25.70 -35.20 -47.74
C LEU A 958 -26.19 -35.62 -46.37
#